data_022dddcebf9ff39fd9714dd56d4eabe8
#
_entry.id   022dddcebf9ff39fd9714dd56d4eabe8
#
_cell.length_a   1.000
_cell.length_b   1.000
_cell.length_c   1.000
_cell.angle_alpha   90.00
_cell.angle_beta   90.00
_cell.angle_gamma   90.00
#
_symmetry.space_group_name_H-M   'P 1'
#
loop_
_entity.id
_entity.type
_entity.pdbx_description
1 polymer ?
#
loop_
_entity_poly.entity_id
_entity_poly.type
_entity_poly.pdbx_seq_one_letter_code
_entity_poly.pdbx_strand_id
1 'polypeptide(L)'
;MKRNLATAAVFAAAMRILAPAGLDAETDGHLIKSGPFGAVWWAPGATKIRKTDPLPVRRSESVFIRAAKNEYEPYQVVIVPRKAVAAVRVEAGPLRQDSGGEIAAANVSVARVGYVTVRKPTDAWGAAGEWPDPLPPYDGPFPAAAGENSPLWITVYVPPSARAGDYRGTLTLSSDAWPEAVAVPVRLHVWDFALPATPTIRSSFGLVASEIKAYHNLTTRQELEDVYGLYLENFRAHRVAPTSFAELYPIEVRFSGIPWQGGEFVTAPVHAGRRALKIVDDSPSEAIEARSAEPIPVAPGVPYRLTWWARTEKEGQDYTVFLQAFDGRGEPVHRLNQVKVSKGSPEWKEERLDIPAYPPEVQSVVVHLFPTFRDESGTETGTAWFDDVSLSAAAGGPNLVPGGDFEMDMAGMSVETDFREFDRGAHRLLDEFGFNSFDLSVKGLGTGSFYSRQEGLFGGFRQGTPEYDHLLSMHLSQVEKHLEANGWLGKEYIYWFDEPDPKDYPFVREGMLNIRKNAPRLTRFITEHRPGPDIMDVSEISCTIFHRVDPAVVAKLAPQGREFWSYLCTGPKGPWVTLFIDHPAVNLRIWLWMSYRYGLKGILVWRANYWSSPTVFPAGVLQNPWQDPMSYTVGYGVPYGQVNDWGNGDGRFLYPPNREPGKDKTKYLTGPINSIRWEMLREGIEDYEYFKLLEKAIAEAGTRAPRAVREARAMLDLPASLFKSGEDYTKDPNLLLDYRARVAAAIERLAAPK
;
A
#
# COMPACT_ATOMS: atom_id res chain seq x y z
N MET A 1 23.20 -1.04 -69.12
CA MET A 1 24.68 -1.04 -69.27
C MET A 1 25.29 -1.20 -67.90
N LYS A 2 26.06 -2.31 -67.78
CA LYS A 2 27.20 -2.60 -66.86
C LYS A 2 27.16 -2.08 -65.44
N ARG A 3 26.93 -3.00 -64.46
CA ARG A 3 27.90 -3.69 -63.57
C ARG A 3 28.70 -2.75 -62.67
N ASN A 4 28.46 -2.90 -61.36
CA ASN A 4 29.55 -3.35 -60.46
C ASN A 4 28.95 -3.89 -59.17
N LEU A 5 29.16 -5.18 -58.93
CA LEU A 5 29.09 -5.85 -57.66
C LEU A 5 30.33 -5.44 -56.86
N ALA A 6 30.15 -5.03 -55.62
CA ALA A 6 31.19 -5.00 -54.62
C ALA A 6 30.73 -5.78 -53.39
N THR A 7 31.47 -6.79 -53.12
CA THR A 7 31.44 -7.81 -52.09
C THR A 7 31.30 -7.23 -50.69
N ALA A 8 30.20 -7.55 -50.02
CA ALA A 8 30.09 -7.39 -48.58
C ALA A 8 30.61 -8.64 -47.87
N ALA A 9 31.78 -8.52 -47.27
CA ALA A 9 32.32 -9.53 -46.39
C ALA A 9 31.50 -9.59 -45.09
N VAL A 10 30.88 -10.74 -44.89
CA VAL A 10 30.18 -11.08 -43.63
C VAL A 10 31.22 -11.33 -42.54
N PHE A 11 31.40 -10.39 -41.63
CA PHE A 11 32.01 -10.67 -40.33
C PHE A 11 30.91 -11.21 -39.43
N ALA A 12 30.75 -12.51 -39.38
CA ALA A 12 30.05 -13.21 -38.31
C ALA A 12 30.95 -13.17 -37.06
N ALA A 13 30.82 -12.10 -36.28
CA ALA A 13 31.28 -12.11 -34.90
C ALA A 13 30.36 -13.06 -34.12
N ALA A 14 30.87 -14.25 -33.85
CA ALA A 14 30.27 -15.16 -32.90
C ALA A 14 30.26 -14.48 -31.52
N MET A 15 29.18 -13.81 -31.22
CA MET A 15 28.85 -13.41 -29.86
C MET A 15 28.60 -14.72 -29.08
N ARG A 16 29.63 -15.26 -28.45
CA ARG A 16 29.50 -16.23 -27.39
C ARG A 16 28.65 -15.50 -26.30
N ILE A 17 27.36 -15.80 -26.30
CA ILE A 17 26.54 -15.62 -25.11
C ILE A 17 27.22 -16.53 -24.08
N LEU A 18 27.99 -15.92 -23.20
CA LEU A 18 28.34 -16.52 -21.93
C LEU A 18 27.01 -16.74 -21.24
N ALA A 19 26.46 -17.95 -21.34
CA ALA A 19 25.51 -18.42 -20.35
C ALA A 19 26.11 -18.06 -18.97
N PRO A 20 25.36 -17.48 -18.04
CA PRO A 20 25.90 -17.26 -16.71
C PRO A 20 26.43 -18.61 -16.26
N ALA A 21 27.71 -18.63 -15.92
CA ALA A 21 28.34 -19.78 -15.30
C ALA A 21 27.39 -20.23 -14.21
N GLY A 22 26.94 -21.49 -14.28
CA GLY A 22 26.19 -22.07 -13.18
C GLY A 22 27.03 -21.77 -11.96
N LEU A 23 26.48 -20.88 -11.12
CA LEU A 23 26.95 -20.75 -9.77
C LEU A 23 26.80 -22.17 -9.21
N ASP A 24 27.92 -22.90 -9.09
CA ASP A 24 28.07 -23.92 -8.06
C ASP A 24 27.83 -23.12 -6.76
N ALA A 25 26.57 -22.97 -6.41
CA ALA A 25 26.14 -22.19 -5.27
C ALA A 25 26.57 -23.01 -4.05
N GLU A 26 27.72 -22.68 -3.53
CA GLU A 26 28.05 -23.00 -2.16
C GLU A 26 26.91 -22.41 -1.34
N THR A 27 26.03 -23.26 -0.81
CA THR A 27 24.87 -22.79 -0.04
C THR A 27 25.41 -22.01 1.15
N ASP A 28 24.86 -20.81 1.42
CA ASP A 28 25.24 -19.96 2.57
C ASP A 28 24.92 -20.61 3.93
N GLY A 29 24.62 -21.91 3.94
CA GLY A 29 24.19 -22.70 5.08
C GLY A 29 25.30 -23.52 5.72
N HIS A 30 24.94 -24.18 6.84
CA HIS A 30 25.82 -25.00 7.64
C HIS A 30 25.14 -26.31 8.01
N LEU A 31 25.78 -27.45 7.69
CA LEU A 31 25.32 -28.78 8.12
C LEU A 31 25.50 -28.94 9.62
N ILE A 32 24.42 -29.23 10.35
CA ILE A 32 24.44 -29.49 11.80
C ILE A 32 24.62 -30.97 12.10
N LYS A 33 23.75 -31.81 11.53
CA LYS A 33 23.74 -33.24 11.83
C LYS A 33 23.33 -34.05 10.62
N SER A 34 23.92 -35.24 10.46
CA SER A 34 23.49 -36.24 9.51
C SER A 34 23.47 -37.61 10.16
N GLY A 35 22.56 -38.49 9.73
CA GLY A 35 22.38 -39.80 10.31
C GLY A 35 21.33 -40.66 9.58
N PRO A 36 20.82 -41.73 10.22
CA PRO A 36 19.81 -42.59 9.62
C PRO A 36 18.51 -41.84 9.20
N PHE A 37 18.17 -40.77 9.90
CA PHE A 37 17.01 -39.91 9.60
C PHE A 37 17.18 -39.08 8.32
N GLY A 38 18.43 -38.79 7.94
CA GLY A 38 18.77 -37.88 6.84
C GLY A 38 19.80 -36.84 7.26
N ALA A 39 19.59 -35.58 6.90
CA ALA A 39 20.41 -34.44 7.27
C ALA A 39 19.57 -33.28 7.83
N VAL A 40 20.17 -32.52 8.72
CA VAL A 40 19.64 -31.24 9.22
C VAL A 40 20.73 -30.17 9.09
N TRP A 41 20.40 -29.06 8.49
CA TRP A 41 21.28 -27.92 8.29
C TRP A 41 20.54 -26.61 8.54
N TRP A 42 21.24 -25.49 8.67
CA TRP A 42 20.64 -24.18 8.89
C TRP A 42 21.24 -23.14 7.95
N ALA A 43 20.48 -22.06 7.70
CA ALA A 43 20.91 -20.91 6.92
C ALA A 43 20.32 -19.60 7.49
N PRO A 44 20.94 -18.42 7.18
CA PRO A 44 20.34 -17.12 7.45
C PRO A 44 19.00 -16.96 6.74
N GLY A 45 18.12 -16.09 7.29
CA GLY A 45 16.80 -15.81 6.71
C GLY A 45 16.87 -15.33 5.25
N ALA A 46 17.88 -14.55 4.88
CA ALA A 46 18.03 -14.03 3.51
C ALA A 46 18.42 -15.06 2.44
N THR A 47 18.56 -16.34 2.80
CA THR A 47 18.86 -17.43 1.86
C THR A 47 17.58 -18.02 1.31
N LYS A 48 17.38 -17.99 -0.02
CA LYS A 48 16.29 -18.71 -0.69
C LYS A 48 16.69 -20.15 -0.94
N ILE A 49 16.05 -21.09 -0.26
CA ILE A 49 16.34 -22.51 -0.30
C ILE A 49 15.35 -23.23 -1.20
N ARG A 50 15.82 -23.76 -2.32
CA ARG A 50 15.02 -24.58 -3.21
C ARG A 50 14.95 -26.03 -2.71
N LYS A 51 13.92 -26.76 -3.10
CA LYS A 51 13.73 -28.17 -2.71
C LYS A 51 14.91 -29.06 -3.10
N THR A 52 15.60 -28.73 -4.18
CA THR A 52 16.68 -29.53 -4.78
C THR A 52 18.08 -28.95 -4.58
N ASP A 53 18.21 -27.86 -3.82
CA ASP A 53 19.53 -27.29 -3.54
C ASP A 53 20.40 -28.30 -2.78
N PRO A 54 21.72 -28.35 -3.06
CA PRO A 54 22.63 -29.29 -2.43
C PRO A 54 22.80 -29.02 -0.94
N LEU A 55 23.19 -30.03 -0.19
CA LEU A 55 23.56 -29.84 1.22
C LEU A 55 24.80 -28.95 1.33
N PRO A 56 24.84 -28.05 2.35
CA PRO A 56 26.00 -27.20 2.56
C PRO A 56 27.24 -28.01 2.94
N VAL A 57 28.39 -27.58 2.45
CA VAL A 57 29.69 -28.19 2.79
C VAL A 57 30.23 -27.70 4.13
N ARG A 58 29.87 -26.47 4.52
CA ARG A 58 30.24 -25.92 5.83
C ARG A 58 29.51 -26.66 6.94
N ARG A 59 30.14 -26.80 8.11
CA ARG A 59 29.56 -27.44 9.28
C ARG A 59 29.48 -26.50 10.47
N SER A 60 28.48 -26.68 11.30
CA SER A 60 28.31 -25.97 12.56
C SER A 60 27.73 -26.93 13.62
N GLU A 61 28.10 -26.73 14.87
CA GLU A 61 27.51 -27.48 15.99
C GLU A 61 26.17 -26.90 16.44
N SER A 62 25.85 -25.66 16.04
CA SER A 62 24.64 -24.95 16.42
C SER A 62 24.25 -23.92 15.40
N VAL A 63 23.00 -23.50 15.39
CA VAL A 63 22.59 -22.20 14.84
C VAL A 63 23.24 -21.10 15.67
N PHE A 64 23.72 -20.04 15.03
CA PHE A 64 24.26 -18.87 15.72
C PHE A 64 23.67 -17.59 15.12
N ILE A 65 22.90 -16.85 15.92
CA ILE A 65 22.27 -15.58 15.57
C ILE A 65 22.62 -14.47 16.56
N ARG A 66 22.48 -13.23 16.17
CA ARG A 66 22.78 -12.04 16.97
C ARG A 66 21.67 -11.02 16.77
N ALA A 67 21.18 -10.44 17.86
CA ALA A 67 20.11 -9.42 17.80
C ALA A 67 20.29 -8.37 18.87
N ALA A 68 19.77 -7.18 18.65
CA ALA A 68 19.55 -6.18 19.70
C ALA A 68 18.28 -6.51 20.50
N LYS A 69 18.04 -5.78 21.58
CA LYS A 69 16.74 -5.79 22.24
C LYS A 69 15.69 -5.14 21.36
N ASN A 70 14.43 -5.57 21.45
CA ASN A 70 13.33 -5.14 20.58
C ASN A 70 13.59 -5.42 19.10
N GLU A 71 14.18 -6.57 18.77
CA GLU A 71 14.51 -7.00 17.41
C GLU A 71 13.94 -8.39 17.12
N TYR A 72 13.60 -8.64 15.87
CA TYR A 72 13.22 -9.95 15.34
C TYR A 72 14.38 -10.51 14.53
N GLU A 73 14.88 -11.69 14.85
CA GLU A 73 15.99 -12.31 14.12
C GLU A 73 15.55 -13.64 13.53
N PRO A 74 15.41 -13.75 12.19
CA PRO A 74 15.00 -14.97 11.54
C PRO A 74 16.18 -15.84 11.10
N TYR A 75 15.98 -17.15 11.14
CA TYR A 75 16.86 -18.15 10.54
C TYR A 75 16.05 -19.33 10.02
N GLN A 76 16.68 -20.16 9.20
CA GLN A 76 16.04 -21.35 8.64
C GLN A 76 16.71 -22.62 9.17
N VAL A 77 15.92 -23.62 9.53
CA VAL A 77 16.38 -24.99 9.81
C VAL A 77 15.78 -25.90 8.75
N VAL A 78 16.62 -26.60 8.04
CA VAL A 78 16.26 -27.41 6.88
C VAL A 78 16.42 -28.88 7.19
N ILE A 79 15.40 -29.63 6.93
CA ILE A 79 15.34 -31.08 7.07
C ILE A 79 15.42 -31.70 5.67
N VAL A 80 16.33 -32.66 5.48
CA VAL A 80 16.47 -33.46 4.27
C VAL A 80 16.33 -34.94 4.66
N PRO A 81 15.13 -35.51 4.63
CA PRO A 81 14.94 -36.90 5.06
C PRO A 81 15.56 -37.88 4.08
N ARG A 82 16.15 -38.96 4.61
CA ARG A 82 16.69 -40.05 3.77
C ARG A 82 15.58 -40.87 3.10
N LYS A 83 14.42 -40.97 3.77
CA LYS A 83 13.19 -41.58 3.28
C LYS A 83 12.05 -40.61 3.54
N ALA A 84 11.02 -40.64 2.72
CA ALA A 84 9.84 -39.80 2.93
C ALA A 84 9.24 -40.05 4.35
N VAL A 85 8.89 -38.97 5.01
CA VAL A 85 8.35 -38.97 6.37
C VAL A 85 6.95 -38.36 6.31
N ALA A 86 5.96 -39.05 6.88
CA ALA A 86 4.58 -38.59 6.87
C ALA A 86 4.32 -37.42 7.84
N ALA A 87 5.04 -37.41 8.96
CA ALA A 87 4.81 -36.45 10.03
C ALA A 87 6.12 -36.03 10.70
N VAL A 88 6.59 -34.83 10.42
CA VAL A 88 7.66 -34.16 11.16
C VAL A 88 7.04 -33.22 12.17
N ARG A 89 7.43 -33.34 13.42
CA ARG A 89 7.02 -32.47 14.54
C ARG A 89 8.17 -31.55 14.91
N VAL A 90 7.83 -30.33 15.27
CA VAL A 90 8.80 -29.29 15.65
C VAL A 90 8.41 -28.70 17.01
N GLU A 91 9.36 -28.60 17.91
CA GLU A 91 9.19 -27.98 19.20
C GLU A 91 10.32 -26.98 19.44
N ALA A 92 9.97 -25.70 19.67
CA ALA A 92 10.91 -24.65 20.00
C ALA A 92 10.88 -24.41 21.53
N GLY A 93 12.01 -24.62 22.17
CA GLY A 93 12.18 -24.32 23.58
C GLY A 93 12.53 -22.85 23.85
N PRO A 94 12.49 -22.40 25.12
CA PRO A 94 12.98 -21.09 25.51
C PRO A 94 14.51 -21.01 25.35
N LEU A 95 15.01 -19.77 25.20
CA LEU A 95 16.43 -19.51 25.21
C LEU A 95 16.84 -18.96 26.57
N ARG A 96 17.88 -19.54 27.19
CA ARG A 96 18.32 -19.24 28.56
C ARG A 96 19.78 -18.81 28.61
N GLN A 97 20.05 -17.87 29.54
CA GLN A 97 21.42 -17.50 29.93
C GLN A 97 21.83 -18.24 31.20
N ASP A 98 23.12 -18.54 31.32
CA ASP A 98 23.68 -19.10 32.57
C ASP A 98 23.50 -18.13 33.75
N SER A 99 23.38 -16.83 33.53
CA SER A 99 23.12 -15.76 34.50
C SER A 99 21.65 -15.61 34.93
N GLY A 100 20.75 -16.50 34.43
CA GLY A 100 19.32 -16.51 34.80
C GLY A 100 18.40 -15.64 33.93
N GLY A 101 18.87 -15.13 32.77
CA GLY A 101 18.01 -14.50 31.76
C GLY A 101 17.26 -15.55 30.94
N GLU A 102 16.03 -15.24 30.55
CA GLU A 102 15.21 -16.11 29.71
C GLU A 102 14.47 -15.29 28.62
N ILE A 103 14.51 -15.77 27.37
CA ILE A 103 13.60 -15.43 26.30
C ILE A 103 12.62 -16.59 26.19
N ALA A 104 11.36 -16.35 26.55
CA ALA A 104 10.34 -17.39 26.63
C ALA A 104 10.06 -18.03 25.26
N ALA A 105 9.64 -19.30 25.26
CA ALA A 105 9.30 -20.01 24.03
C ALA A 105 8.21 -19.29 23.18
N ALA A 106 7.32 -18.52 23.81
CA ALA A 106 6.32 -17.70 23.11
C ALA A 106 6.94 -16.59 22.22
N ASN A 107 8.20 -16.24 22.42
CA ASN A 107 8.96 -15.30 21.58
C ASN A 107 9.72 -16.03 20.44
N VAL A 108 9.54 -17.33 20.28
CA VAL A 108 10.13 -18.13 19.21
C VAL A 108 9.01 -18.66 18.34
N SER A 109 8.78 -18.03 17.20
CA SER A 109 7.77 -18.48 16.24
C SER A 109 8.38 -19.42 15.22
N VAL A 110 7.57 -20.39 14.78
CA VAL A 110 7.92 -21.35 13.72
C VAL A 110 6.91 -21.26 12.60
N ALA A 111 7.40 -21.14 11.38
CA ALA A 111 6.60 -21.24 10.17
C ALA A 111 7.22 -22.28 9.20
N ARG A 112 6.40 -22.78 8.30
CA ARG A 112 6.89 -23.61 7.19
C ARG A 112 7.24 -22.69 6.03
N VAL A 113 8.29 -23.02 5.29
CA VAL A 113 8.55 -22.34 4.02
C VAL A 113 7.69 -23.01 2.94
N GLY A 114 6.72 -22.24 2.42
CA GLY A 114 5.92 -22.63 1.28
C GLY A 114 6.61 -22.30 -0.04
N TYR A 115 6.11 -22.89 -1.11
CA TYR A 115 6.64 -22.66 -2.46
C TYR A 115 5.53 -22.23 -3.40
N VAL A 116 5.86 -21.31 -4.30
CA VAL A 116 5.00 -20.89 -5.40
C VAL A 116 5.64 -21.20 -6.74
N THR A 117 4.83 -21.53 -7.73
CA THR A 117 5.33 -21.89 -9.06
C THR A 117 5.47 -20.65 -9.92
N VAL A 118 6.70 -20.23 -10.16
CA VAL A 118 7.03 -19.23 -11.19
C VAL A 118 7.03 -19.93 -12.54
N ARG A 119 6.00 -19.68 -13.34
CA ARG A 119 5.87 -20.26 -14.69
C ARG A 119 6.69 -19.49 -15.72
N LYS A 120 6.70 -18.17 -15.59
CA LYS A 120 7.47 -17.23 -16.41
C LYS A 120 8.39 -16.42 -15.51
N PRO A 121 9.73 -16.44 -15.75
CA PRO A 121 10.63 -15.58 -14.99
C PRO A 121 10.23 -14.09 -15.10
N THR A 122 10.47 -13.34 -14.05
CA THR A 122 10.22 -11.88 -14.03
C THR A 122 11.07 -11.16 -15.07
N ASP A 123 12.32 -11.59 -15.23
CA ASP A 123 13.29 -11.06 -16.21
C ASP A 123 14.43 -12.09 -16.46
N ALA A 124 15.50 -11.66 -17.11
CA ALA A 124 16.65 -12.51 -17.41
C ALA A 124 17.46 -12.96 -16.17
N TRP A 125 17.22 -12.37 -14.99
CA TRP A 125 17.89 -12.70 -13.72
C TRP A 125 17.04 -13.62 -12.84
N GLY A 126 15.77 -13.79 -13.16
CA GLY A 126 14.88 -14.76 -12.55
C GLY A 126 14.95 -16.13 -13.23
N ALA A 127 14.27 -17.11 -12.66
CA ALA A 127 14.15 -18.44 -13.25
C ALA A 127 12.78 -19.06 -12.99
N ALA A 128 12.26 -19.83 -13.94
CA ALA A 128 11.06 -20.64 -13.74
C ALA A 128 11.32 -21.77 -12.73
N GLY A 129 10.26 -22.24 -12.10
CA GLY A 129 10.28 -23.34 -11.14
C GLY A 129 9.63 -22.99 -9.82
N GLU A 130 9.78 -23.85 -8.82
CA GLU A 130 9.26 -23.63 -7.48
C GLU A 130 10.20 -22.72 -6.67
N TRP A 131 9.65 -21.63 -6.18
CA TRP A 131 10.39 -20.65 -5.39
C TRP A 131 9.83 -20.53 -3.97
N PRO A 132 10.69 -20.52 -2.94
CA PRO A 132 10.28 -20.31 -1.58
C PRO A 132 9.86 -18.85 -1.39
N ASP A 133 8.66 -18.62 -0.82
CA ASP A 133 8.23 -17.26 -0.47
C ASP A 133 7.19 -17.23 0.68
N PRO A 134 6.00 -17.91 0.61
CA PRO A 134 5.02 -17.82 1.70
C PRO A 134 5.50 -18.57 2.95
N LEU A 135 5.18 -18.02 4.11
CA LEU A 135 5.56 -18.50 5.44
C LEU A 135 4.32 -18.82 6.30
N PRO A 136 3.51 -19.85 5.94
CA PRO A 136 2.40 -20.24 6.78
C PRO A 136 2.90 -20.68 8.17
N PRO A 137 2.24 -20.25 9.26
CA PRO A 137 2.56 -20.70 10.61
C PRO A 137 2.60 -22.22 10.71
N TYR A 138 3.49 -22.75 11.53
CA TYR A 138 3.50 -24.17 11.85
C TYR A 138 2.32 -24.49 12.77
N ASP A 139 1.37 -25.23 12.28
CA ASP A 139 0.10 -25.59 12.92
C ASP A 139 0.00 -27.09 13.29
N GLY A 140 1.07 -27.86 13.06
CA GLY A 140 1.12 -29.29 13.36
C GLY A 140 2.05 -30.07 12.47
N PRO A 141 2.10 -31.42 12.66
CA PRO A 141 3.00 -32.29 11.92
C PRO A 141 2.81 -32.17 10.39
N PHE A 142 3.91 -32.20 9.64
CA PHE A 142 3.90 -32.06 8.20
C PHE A 142 4.71 -33.16 7.49
N PRO A 143 4.37 -33.51 6.24
CA PRO A 143 5.13 -34.47 5.46
C PRO A 143 6.43 -33.83 4.91
N ALA A 144 7.49 -34.65 4.81
CA ALA A 144 8.75 -34.28 4.18
C ALA A 144 9.19 -35.36 3.18
N ALA A 145 9.48 -34.96 1.96
CA ALA A 145 9.86 -35.85 0.87
C ALA A 145 11.31 -36.33 0.99
N ALA A 146 11.59 -37.54 0.52
CA ALA A 146 12.93 -38.11 0.56
C ALA A 146 13.91 -37.31 -0.33
N GLY A 147 15.04 -36.89 0.23
CA GLY A 147 16.10 -36.20 -0.49
C GLY A 147 15.79 -34.74 -0.86
N GLU A 148 14.62 -34.21 -0.48
CA GLU A 148 14.26 -32.80 -0.71
C GLU A 148 14.46 -31.96 0.54
N ASN A 149 14.85 -30.70 0.33
CA ASN A 149 14.90 -29.70 1.40
C ASN A 149 13.48 -29.36 1.87
N SER A 150 13.26 -29.46 3.16
CA SER A 150 12.04 -29.03 3.84
C SER A 150 12.37 -27.97 4.88
N PRO A 151 12.47 -26.69 4.48
CA PRO A 151 12.89 -25.62 5.39
C PRO A 151 11.76 -25.18 6.30
N LEU A 152 12.16 -24.93 7.55
CA LEU A 152 11.39 -24.25 8.58
C LEU A 152 11.96 -22.85 8.76
N TRP A 153 11.09 -21.87 8.89
CA TRP A 153 11.40 -20.49 9.20
C TRP A 153 11.20 -20.25 10.68
N ILE A 154 12.26 -19.89 11.39
CA ILE A 154 12.20 -19.63 12.83
C ILE A 154 12.52 -18.15 13.04
N THR A 155 11.67 -17.44 13.78
CA THR A 155 11.92 -16.04 14.17
C THR A 155 11.98 -15.94 15.68
N VAL A 156 13.05 -15.36 16.20
CA VAL A 156 13.21 -15.05 17.62
C VAL A 156 12.97 -13.56 17.82
N TYR A 157 11.96 -13.21 18.60
CA TYR A 157 11.78 -11.84 19.09
C TYR A 157 12.55 -11.67 20.39
N VAL A 158 13.45 -10.69 20.46
CA VAL A 158 14.18 -10.31 21.66
C VAL A 158 13.44 -9.18 22.37
N PRO A 159 12.75 -9.42 23.49
CA PRO A 159 12.02 -8.37 24.19
C PRO A 159 12.91 -7.19 24.62
N PRO A 160 12.36 -5.96 24.74
CA PRO A 160 13.12 -4.79 25.22
C PRO A 160 13.71 -5.01 26.63
N SER A 161 13.06 -5.85 27.44
CA SER A 161 13.50 -6.20 28.80
C SER A 161 14.54 -7.33 28.87
N ALA A 162 14.92 -7.92 27.72
CA ALA A 162 15.92 -8.98 27.69
C ALA A 162 17.28 -8.47 28.20
N ARG A 163 17.99 -9.32 28.95
CA ARG A 163 19.36 -9.02 29.38
C ARG A 163 20.32 -9.20 28.20
N ALA A 164 21.33 -8.37 28.11
CA ALA A 164 22.40 -8.55 27.13
C ALA A 164 23.24 -9.80 27.45
N GLY A 165 23.87 -10.38 26.42
CA GLY A 165 24.76 -11.54 26.53
C GLY A 165 24.26 -12.79 25.82
N ASP A 166 24.89 -13.93 26.09
CA ASP A 166 24.67 -15.15 25.32
C ASP A 166 23.56 -16.02 25.92
N TYR A 167 22.64 -16.42 25.07
CA TYR A 167 21.53 -17.33 25.33
C TYR A 167 21.72 -18.65 24.59
N ARG A 168 21.21 -19.75 25.17
CA ARG A 168 21.18 -21.07 24.56
C ARG A 168 19.80 -21.68 24.63
N GLY A 169 19.38 -22.34 23.55
CA GLY A 169 18.12 -23.04 23.42
C GLY A 169 18.26 -24.25 22.49
N THR A 170 17.14 -24.91 22.27
CA THR A 170 17.08 -26.07 21.40
C THR A 170 15.79 -26.06 20.60
N LEU A 171 15.91 -26.29 19.28
CA LEU A 171 14.80 -26.70 18.44
C LEU A 171 14.82 -28.22 18.35
N THR A 172 13.74 -28.89 18.70
CA THR A 172 13.62 -30.35 18.66
C THR A 172 12.77 -30.76 17.45
N LEU A 173 13.35 -31.61 16.62
CA LEU A 173 12.68 -32.20 15.46
C LEU A 173 12.43 -33.68 15.76
N SER A 174 11.21 -34.16 15.55
CA SER A 174 10.87 -35.57 15.79
C SER A 174 9.92 -36.13 14.73
N SER A 175 9.94 -37.44 14.60
CA SER A 175 9.00 -38.19 13.76
C SER A 175 8.94 -39.64 14.25
N ASP A 176 7.77 -40.26 14.12
CA ASP A 176 7.62 -41.69 14.44
C ASP A 176 8.44 -42.60 13.52
N ALA A 177 8.90 -42.07 12.37
CA ALA A 177 9.79 -42.76 11.43
C ALA A 177 11.30 -42.68 11.81
N TRP A 178 11.66 -41.89 12.81
CA TRP A 178 13.04 -41.71 13.25
C TRP A 178 13.34 -42.47 14.54
N PRO A 179 14.55 -43.02 14.71
CA PRO A 179 14.90 -43.76 15.89
C PRO A 179 14.97 -42.88 17.17
N GLU A 180 15.25 -41.59 17.01
CA GLU A 180 15.34 -40.60 18.06
C GLU A 180 15.01 -39.21 17.53
N ALA A 181 14.64 -38.29 18.42
CA ALA A 181 14.46 -36.89 18.11
C ALA A 181 15.81 -36.24 17.78
N VAL A 182 15.82 -35.28 16.88
CA VAL A 182 17.00 -34.52 16.47
C VAL A 182 16.99 -33.17 17.17
N ALA A 183 17.90 -32.98 18.11
CA ALA A 183 18.13 -31.69 18.76
C ALA A 183 18.99 -30.80 17.87
N VAL A 184 18.54 -29.58 17.63
CA VAL A 184 19.23 -28.50 16.91
C VAL A 184 19.57 -27.43 17.95
N PRO A 185 20.83 -27.34 18.42
CA PRO A 185 21.23 -26.32 19.37
C PRO A 185 21.16 -24.93 18.73
N VAL A 186 20.65 -23.95 19.50
CA VAL A 186 20.54 -22.54 19.08
C VAL A 186 21.32 -21.67 20.07
N ARG A 187 22.17 -20.79 19.55
CA ARG A 187 22.88 -19.78 20.30
C ARG A 187 22.47 -18.41 19.80
N LEU A 188 22.06 -17.53 20.71
CA LEU A 188 21.72 -16.14 20.43
C LEU A 188 22.61 -15.23 21.26
N HIS A 189 23.25 -14.27 20.63
CA HIS A 189 23.92 -13.16 21.31
C HIS A 189 23.02 -11.93 21.30
N VAL A 190 22.65 -11.40 22.47
CA VAL A 190 21.83 -10.18 22.62
C VAL A 190 22.74 -9.00 22.95
N TRP A 191 22.73 -7.98 22.09
CA TRP A 191 23.46 -6.74 22.27
C TRP A 191 22.87 -5.88 23.40
N ASP A 192 23.70 -5.07 24.07
CA ASP A 192 23.25 -4.21 25.17
C ASP A 192 22.70 -2.85 24.70
N PHE A 193 21.87 -2.87 23.68
CA PHE A 193 21.05 -1.74 23.25
C PHE A 193 19.74 -2.25 22.66
N ALA A 194 18.77 -1.34 22.54
CA ALA A 194 17.46 -1.66 21.98
C ALA A 194 17.21 -0.88 20.69
N LEU A 195 16.56 -1.53 19.72
CA LEU A 195 16.00 -0.81 18.59
C LEU A 195 14.81 0.04 19.02
N PRO A 196 14.56 1.20 18.41
CA PRO A 196 13.41 2.03 18.73
C PRO A 196 12.10 1.29 18.43
N ALA A 197 11.04 1.59 19.18
CA ALA A 197 9.72 1.01 18.94
C ALA A 197 9.14 1.51 17.60
N THR A 198 9.32 2.79 17.32
CA THR A 198 8.99 3.41 16.03
C THR A 198 10.27 3.56 15.22
N PRO A 199 10.34 3.05 13.98
CA PRO A 199 11.53 3.20 13.14
C PRO A 199 11.77 4.67 12.79
N THR A 200 13.03 5.03 12.55
CA THR A 200 13.38 6.39 12.11
C THR A 200 13.13 6.58 10.61
N ILE A 201 13.24 5.52 9.82
CA ILE A 201 12.83 5.56 8.41
C ILE A 201 11.30 5.56 8.31
N ARG A 202 10.77 6.41 7.46
CA ARG A 202 9.32 6.46 7.15
C ARG A 202 8.99 5.43 6.07
N SER A 203 7.73 5.03 6.01
CA SER A 203 7.32 4.05 4.98
C SER A 203 5.88 4.27 4.51
N SER A 204 5.59 3.75 3.32
CA SER A 204 4.27 3.80 2.70
C SER A 204 4.03 2.47 1.97
N PHE A 205 3.19 1.61 2.53
CA PHE A 205 2.86 0.31 1.94
C PHE A 205 1.36 0.19 1.76
N GLY A 206 0.91 0.09 0.50
CA GLY A 206 -0.52 0.01 0.20
C GLY A 206 -1.18 -1.23 0.79
N LEU A 207 -2.23 -1.04 1.57
CA LEU A 207 -3.06 -2.09 2.15
C LEU A 207 -4.53 -1.84 1.79
N VAL A 208 -5.14 -2.76 1.07
CA VAL A 208 -6.48 -2.63 0.49
C VAL A 208 -7.48 -3.46 1.28
N ALA A 209 -8.45 -2.82 1.90
CA ALA A 209 -9.45 -3.48 2.71
C ALA A 209 -10.45 -4.30 1.86
N SER A 210 -10.79 -3.86 0.66
CA SER A 210 -11.67 -4.60 -0.25
C SER A 210 -11.05 -5.93 -0.72
N GLU A 211 -9.75 -6.01 -0.96
CA GLU A 211 -9.02 -7.27 -1.22
C GLU A 211 -9.10 -8.20 -0.01
N ILE A 212 -8.88 -7.68 1.21
CA ILE A 212 -9.01 -8.47 2.44
C ILE A 212 -10.45 -9.02 2.54
N LYS A 213 -11.46 -8.18 2.37
CA LYS A 213 -12.86 -8.59 2.41
C LYS A 213 -13.16 -9.76 1.45
N ALA A 214 -12.69 -9.64 0.19
CA ALA A 214 -12.94 -10.63 -0.85
C ALA A 214 -12.24 -11.98 -0.58
N TYR A 215 -10.95 -11.93 -0.23
CA TYR A 215 -10.14 -13.15 -0.07
C TYR A 215 -10.35 -13.87 1.26
N HIS A 216 -10.86 -13.17 2.28
CA HIS A 216 -11.23 -13.75 3.57
C HIS A 216 -12.70 -14.16 3.65
N ASN A 217 -13.49 -13.91 2.59
CA ASN A 217 -14.95 -14.11 2.54
C ASN A 217 -15.71 -13.39 3.66
N LEU A 218 -15.33 -12.14 3.96
CA LEU A 218 -15.97 -11.34 5.01
C LEU A 218 -17.27 -10.71 4.49
N THR A 219 -18.28 -10.65 5.34
CA THR A 219 -19.62 -10.20 4.96
C THR A 219 -20.06 -8.94 5.69
N THR A 220 -19.50 -8.67 6.88
CA THR A 220 -19.86 -7.50 7.69
C THR A 220 -18.71 -6.51 7.79
N ARG A 221 -19.04 -5.25 8.10
CA ARG A 221 -18.03 -4.21 8.37
C ARG A 221 -17.17 -4.57 9.60
N GLN A 222 -17.80 -5.09 10.66
CA GLN A 222 -17.07 -5.46 11.88
C GLN A 222 -16.03 -6.55 11.62
N GLU A 223 -16.38 -7.61 10.89
CA GLU A 223 -15.42 -8.64 10.48
C GLU A 223 -14.25 -8.07 9.69
N LEU A 224 -14.53 -7.11 8.80
CA LEU A 224 -13.49 -6.45 8.02
C LEU A 224 -12.57 -5.61 8.92
N GLU A 225 -13.14 -4.82 9.84
CA GLU A 225 -12.35 -4.01 10.79
C GLU A 225 -11.48 -4.89 11.70
N ASP A 226 -12.02 -6.02 12.19
CA ASP A 226 -11.29 -6.96 13.04
C ASP A 226 -10.11 -7.60 12.28
N VAL A 227 -10.36 -8.12 11.08
CA VAL A 227 -9.30 -8.74 10.25
C VAL A 227 -8.29 -7.69 9.77
N TYR A 228 -8.74 -6.52 9.32
CA TYR A 228 -7.86 -5.42 8.95
C TYR A 228 -6.95 -5.00 10.11
N GLY A 229 -7.47 -5.02 11.34
CA GLY A 229 -6.69 -4.81 12.55
C GLY A 229 -5.53 -5.78 12.70
N LEU A 230 -5.73 -7.07 12.41
CA LEU A 230 -4.66 -8.08 12.43
C LEU A 230 -3.57 -7.83 11.36
N TYR A 231 -3.96 -7.29 10.20
CA TYR A 231 -2.99 -6.83 9.19
C TYR A 231 -2.18 -5.64 9.69
N LEU A 232 -2.79 -4.69 10.36
CA LEU A 232 -2.09 -3.54 10.93
C LEU A 232 -1.13 -3.94 12.06
N GLU A 233 -1.50 -4.92 12.91
CA GLU A 233 -0.60 -5.51 13.89
C GLU A 233 0.61 -6.17 13.22
N ASN A 234 0.40 -6.86 12.10
CA ASN A 234 1.46 -7.45 11.30
C ASN A 234 2.37 -6.37 10.70
N PHE A 235 1.82 -5.29 10.16
CA PHE A 235 2.57 -4.13 9.67
C PHE A 235 3.45 -3.53 10.78
N ARG A 236 2.89 -3.32 11.97
CA ARG A 236 3.64 -2.84 13.14
C ARG A 236 4.79 -3.77 13.50
N ALA A 237 4.55 -5.09 13.54
CA ALA A 237 5.58 -6.08 13.82
C ALA A 237 6.69 -6.12 12.74
N HIS A 238 6.37 -5.68 11.52
CA HIS A 238 7.33 -5.53 10.42
C HIS A 238 7.87 -4.12 10.25
N ARG A 239 7.55 -3.20 11.18
CA ARG A 239 8.07 -1.82 11.24
C ARG A 239 7.73 -0.97 10.01
N VAL A 240 6.65 -1.29 9.31
CA VAL A 240 6.15 -0.54 8.15
C VAL A 240 4.80 0.09 8.45
N ALA A 241 4.55 1.27 7.89
CA ALA A 241 3.27 1.96 7.97
C ALA A 241 2.41 1.68 6.72
N PRO A 242 1.08 1.54 6.87
CA PRO A 242 0.19 1.50 5.72
C PRO A 242 0.19 2.84 5.00
N THR A 243 -0.01 2.84 3.67
CA THR A 243 -0.11 4.10 2.91
C THR A 243 -1.22 4.98 3.45
N SER A 244 -2.43 4.44 3.57
CA SER A 244 -3.59 5.16 4.10
C SER A 244 -4.49 4.22 4.88
N PHE A 245 -5.29 4.77 5.76
CA PHE A 245 -6.36 4.07 6.47
C PHE A 245 -7.74 4.69 6.17
N ALA A 246 -7.79 5.64 5.25
CA ALA A 246 -9.00 6.40 4.92
C ALA A 246 -10.13 5.53 4.33
N GLU A 247 -9.84 4.34 3.78
CA GLU A 247 -10.85 3.39 3.28
C GLU A 247 -11.81 2.93 4.40
N LEU A 248 -11.31 2.73 5.63
CA LEU A 248 -12.10 2.37 6.79
C LEU A 248 -12.37 3.53 7.74
N TYR A 249 -11.51 4.54 7.76
CA TYR A 249 -11.51 5.66 8.69
C TYR A 249 -11.41 6.99 7.93
N PRO A 250 -12.44 7.38 7.15
CA PRO A 250 -12.41 8.58 6.32
C PRO A 250 -12.52 9.86 7.14
N ILE A 251 -11.99 10.95 6.57
CA ILE A 251 -12.40 12.31 6.92
C ILE A 251 -13.63 12.62 6.08
N GLU A 252 -14.72 13.01 6.73
CA GLU A 252 -15.96 13.36 6.04
C GLU A 252 -16.14 14.89 5.98
N VAL A 253 -16.91 15.35 5.00
CA VAL A 253 -17.23 16.78 4.84
C VAL A 253 -18.72 16.97 4.70
N ARG A 254 -19.23 18.07 5.28
CA ARG A 254 -20.60 18.53 5.13
C ARG A 254 -20.59 19.96 4.64
N PHE A 255 -21.44 20.23 3.66
CA PHE A 255 -21.57 21.56 3.09
C PHE A 255 -22.82 22.23 3.62
N SER A 256 -22.74 23.55 3.87
CA SER A 256 -23.88 24.41 4.16
C SER A 256 -23.94 25.53 3.13
N GLY A 257 -25.15 26.01 2.82
CA GLY A 257 -25.35 27.01 1.78
C GLY A 257 -25.27 26.47 0.34
N ILE A 258 -25.16 25.13 0.19
CA ILE A 258 -25.20 24.43 -1.10
C ILE A 258 -26.43 23.53 -1.08
N PRO A 259 -27.53 23.94 -1.72
CA PRO A 259 -28.83 23.26 -1.62
C PRO A 259 -28.91 21.96 -2.46
N TRP A 260 -27.85 21.59 -3.18
CA TRP A 260 -27.80 20.39 -3.99
C TRP A 260 -26.57 19.55 -3.68
N GLN A 261 -26.73 18.24 -3.69
CA GLN A 261 -25.66 17.26 -3.55
C GLN A 261 -25.49 16.49 -4.86
N GLY A 262 -24.25 16.27 -5.28
CA GLY A 262 -23.93 15.64 -6.57
C GLY A 262 -23.95 16.62 -7.74
N GLY A 263 -23.41 16.17 -8.88
CA GLY A 263 -23.25 16.99 -10.06
C GLY A 263 -22.20 18.09 -9.93
N GLU A 264 -22.12 18.92 -10.97
CA GLU A 264 -21.19 20.04 -11.11
C GLU A 264 -21.94 21.31 -11.50
N PHE A 265 -21.75 22.42 -10.76
CA PHE A 265 -22.28 23.72 -11.14
C PHE A 265 -21.44 24.33 -12.25
N VAL A 266 -22.01 24.47 -13.41
CA VAL A 266 -21.33 24.97 -14.62
C VAL A 266 -21.88 26.34 -15.03
N THR A 267 -21.02 27.15 -15.66
CA THR A 267 -21.40 28.48 -16.21
C THR A 267 -21.77 28.44 -17.69
N ALA A 268 -21.66 27.27 -18.31
CA ALA A 268 -22.10 27.02 -19.69
C ALA A 268 -22.24 25.49 -19.92
N PRO A 269 -23.28 25.03 -20.62
CA PRO A 269 -24.46 25.80 -21.02
C PRO A 269 -25.39 26.09 -19.86
N VAL A 270 -26.07 27.23 -19.86
CA VAL A 270 -27.13 27.61 -18.91
C VAL A 270 -28.44 27.89 -19.66
N HIS A 271 -29.58 27.66 -19.02
CA HIS A 271 -30.88 28.08 -19.52
C HIS A 271 -31.12 29.56 -19.18
N ALA A 272 -30.94 29.88 -17.88
CA ALA A 272 -31.08 31.24 -17.39
C ALA A 272 -29.98 31.55 -16.34
N GLY A 273 -29.83 32.80 -15.95
CA GLY A 273 -28.86 33.19 -14.93
C GLY A 273 -27.40 32.97 -15.32
N ARG A 274 -26.61 32.46 -14.38
CA ARG A 274 -25.16 32.28 -14.53
C ARG A 274 -24.72 30.83 -14.39
N ARG A 275 -25.55 29.95 -13.83
CA ARG A 275 -25.21 28.55 -13.55
C ARG A 275 -26.33 27.59 -13.90
N ALA A 276 -25.94 26.38 -14.27
CA ALA A 276 -26.79 25.21 -14.37
C ALA A 276 -26.10 24.04 -13.68
N LEU A 277 -26.84 22.98 -13.36
CA LEU A 277 -26.31 21.77 -12.77
C LEU A 277 -26.03 20.73 -13.87
N LYS A 278 -24.77 20.35 -14.06
CA LYS A 278 -24.33 19.29 -14.96
C LYS A 278 -24.15 17.99 -14.19
N ILE A 279 -24.66 16.90 -14.73
CA ILE A 279 -24.48 15.55 -14.18
C ILE A 279 -23.90 14.66 -15.28
N VAL A 280 -22.81 13.98 -14.98
CA VAL A 280 -22.16 13.00 -15.87
C VAL A 280 -22.27 11.62 -15.23
N ASP A 281 -22.92 10.71 -15.94
CA ASP A 281 -22.92 9.29 -15.59
C ASP A 281 -22.03 8.55 -16.59
N ASP A 282 -20.86 8.17 -16.15
CA ASP A 282 -19.87 7.38 -16.88
C ASP A 282 -19.69 5.96 -16.29
N SER A 283 -20.50 5.62 -15.29
CA SER A 283 -20.49 4.32 -14.62
C SER A 283 -21.49 3.35 -15.25
N PRO A 284 -21.03 2.20 -15.75
CA PRO A 284 -21.95 1.17 -16.26
C PRO A 284 -22.62 0.35 -15.14
N SER A 285 -22.28 0.56 -13.88
CA SER A 285 -22.71 -0.26 -12.74
C SER A 285 -23.37 0.54 -11.61
N GLU A 286 -23.16 1.85 -11.54
CA GLU A 286 -23.69 2.71 -10.51
C GLU A 286 -24.45 3.87 -11.17
N ALA A 287 -25.59 4.26 -10.59
CA ALA A 287 -26.28 5.45 -11.06
C ALA A 287 -25.69 6.69 -10.41
N ILE A 288 -25.32 7.62 -11.22
CA ILE A 288 -24.86 8.94 -10.80
C ILE A 288 -26.06 9.90 -10.82
N GLU A 289 -26.25 10.62 -9.73
CA GLU A 289 -27.36 11.57 -9.57
C GLU A 289 -26.91 12.88 -8.93
N ALA A 290 -27.77 13.87 -9.03
CA ALA A 290 -27.80 14.99 -8.10
C ALA A 290 -29.15 15.04 -7.40
N ARG A 291 -29.17 15.52 -6.15
CA ARG A 291 -30.40 15.62 -5.37
C ARG A 291 -30.46 16.89 -4.51
N SER A 292 -31.65 17.31 -4.17
CA SER A 292 -31.81 18.36 -3.16
C SER A 292 -31.18 17.93 -1.83
N ALA A 293 -30.36 18.80 -1.24
CA ALA A 293 -29.58 18.48 -0.04
C ALA A 293 -30.46 18.18 1.17
N GLU A 294 -31.56 18.94 1.30
CA GLU A 294 -32.48 18.82 2.39
C GLU A 294 -33.87 18.39 1.89
N PRO A 295 -34.64 17.64 2.70
CA PRO A 295 -36.01 17.31 2.37
C PRO A 295 -36.89 18.58 2.28
N ILE A 296 -37.67 18.68 1.22
CA ILE A 296 -38.55 19.80 0.94
C ILE A 296 -39.91 19.53 1.59
N PRO A 297 -40.38 20.34 2.56
CA PRO A 297 -41.68 20.15 3.19
C PRO A 297 -42.82 20.25 2.20
N VAL A 298 -43.80 19.34 2.29
CA VAL A 298 -45.01 19.34 1.50
C VAL A 298 -46.26 19.24 2.42
N ALA A 299 -47.33 19.94 2.04
CA ALA A 299 -48.59 19.93 2.81
C ALA A 299 -49.52 18.79 2.36
N PRO A 300 -50.11 18.02 3.28
CA PRO A 300 -51.12 17.02 2.93
C PRO A 300 -52.33 17.62 2.22
N GLY A 301 -52.84 16.88 1.25
CA GLY A 301 -54.03 17.28 0.51
C GLY A 301 -53.81 18.37 -0.56
N VAL A 302 -52.56 18.85 -0.71
CA VAL A 302 -52.20 19.83 -1.72
C VAL A 302 -51.60 19.12 -2.93
N PRO A 303 -52.11 19.28 -4.15
CA PRO A 303 -51.45 18.83 -5.37
C PRO A 303 -50.30 19.79 -5.72
N TYR A 304 -49.21 19.24 -6.24
CA TYR A 304 -48.02 20.01 -6.60
C TYR A 304 -47.70 19.87 -8.11
N ARG A 305 -46.85 20.78 -8.59
CA ARG A 305 -46.24 20.71 -9.90
C ARG A 305 -44.77 20.91 -9.76
N LEU A 306 -43.97 19.94 -10.28
CA LEU A 306 -42.53 20.05 -10.47
C LEU A 306 -42.28 20.44 -11.92
N THR A 307 -41.52 21.50 -12.14
CA THR A 307 -41.02 21.92 -13.47
C THR A 307 -39.51 22.02 -13.44
N TRP A 308 -38.89 21.83 -14.57
CA TRP A 308 -37.46 22.00 -14.72
C TRP A 308 -37.12 22.24 -16.19
N TRP A 309 -35.98 22.88 -16.44
CA TRP A 309 -35.37 22.91 -17.75
C TRP A 309 -34.25 21.83 -17.79
N ALA A 310 -34.22 21.09 -18.88
CA ALA A 310 -33.17 20.07 -19.09
C ALA A 310 -32.67 20.09 -20.53
N ARG A 311 -31.41 19.69 -20.67
CA ARG A 311 -30.79 19.34 -21.96
C ARG A 311 -29.89 18.12 -21.76
N THR A 312 -29.65 17.36 -22.83
CA THR A 312 -28.78 16.19 -22.81
C THR A 312 -27.66 16.32 -23.84
N GLU A 313 -26.61 15.54 -23.69
CA GLU A 313 -25.50 15.53 -24.65
C GLU A 313 -25.95 15.07 -26.04
N LYS A 314 -26.90 14.10 -26.08
CA LYS A 314 -27.38 13.48 -27.33
C LYS A 314 -28.89 13.65 -27.45
N GLU A 315 -29.33 13.81 -28.74
CA GLU A 315 -30.76 13.78 -29.06
C GLU A 315 -31.37 12.42 -28.74
N GLY A 316 -32.51 12.42 -28.07
CA GLY A 316 -33.25 11.22 -27.71
C GLY A 316 -32.67 10.44 -26.51
N GLN A 317 -31.61 10.93 -25.85
CA GLN A 317 -31.08 10.36 -24.61
C GLN A 317 -32.15 10.37 -23.53
N ASP A 318 -32.36 9.25 -22.86
CA ASP A 318 -33.25 9.21 -21.70
C ASP A 318 -32.59 9.88 -20.50
N TYR A 319 -33.39 10.60 -19.71
CA TYR A 319 -33.01 11.10 -18.40
C TYR A 319 -34.20 11.00 -17.45
N THR A 320 -33.93 10.98 -16.15
CA THR A 320 -34.96 10.74 -15.13
C THR A 320 -34.99 11.84 -14.08
N VAL A 321 -36.20 12.33 -13.77
CA VAL A 321 -36.46 13.14 -12.58
C VAL A 321 -37.31 12.32 -11.64
N PHE A 322 -36.85 12.16 -10.40
CA PHE A 322 -37.48 11.32 -9.40
C PHE A 322 -37.72 12.11 -8.13
N LEU A 323 -38.95 12.03 -7.62
CA LEU A 323 -39.36 12.68 -6.37
C LEU A 323 -39.62 11.61 -5.34
N GLN A 324 -38.76 11.52 -4.34
CA GLN A 324 -38.87 10.57 -3.25
C GLN A 324 -39.65 11.16 -2.11
N ALA A 325 -40.67 10.45 -1.63
CA ALA A 325 -41.57 10.88 -0.54
C ALA A 325 -41.12 10.30 0.80
N PHE A 326 -41.21 11.12 1.87
CA PHE A 326 -40.82 10.75 3.23
C PHE A 326 -41.93 11.05 4.24
N ASP A 327 -42.02 10.21 5.27
CA ASP A 327 -42.91 10.42 6.41
C ASP A 327 -42.33 11.44 7.42
N GLY A 328 -43.07 11.71 8.51
CA GLY A 328 -42.64 12.63 9.55
C GLY A 328 -41.47 12.15 10.42
N ARG A 329 -40.98 10.92 10.21
CA ARG A 329 -39.79 10.35 10.84
C ARG A 329 -38.59 10.31 9.92
N GLY A 330 -38.78 10.76 8.67
CA GLY A 330 -37.74 10.69 7.63
C GLY A 330 -37.65 9.33 6.97
N GLU A 331 -38.63 8.43 7.16
CA GLU A 331 -38.63 7.13 6.49
C GLU A 331 -39.27 7.23 5.10
N PRO A 332 -38.72 6.58 4.07
CA PRO A 332 -39.22 6.69 2.70
C PRO A 332 -40.57 5.98 2.53
N VAL A 333 -41.53 6.67 1.88
CA VAL A 333 -42.84 6.15 1.54
C VAL A 333 -42.89 5.76 0.06
N HIS A 334 -42.16 4.66 -0.29
CA HIS A 334 -41.87 4.26 -1.66
C HIS A 334 -43.08 4.23 -2.62
N ARG A 335 -44.27 3.83 -2.15
CA ARG A 335 -45.49 3.76 -2.97
C ARG A 335 -46.03 5.10 -3.42
N LEU A 336 -45.53 6.20 -2.83
CA LEU A 336 -45.95 7.57 -3.12
C LEU A 336 -44.86 8.37 -3.86
N ASN A 337 -43.76 7.73 -4.21
CA ASN A 337 -42.75 8.32 -5.06
C ASN A 337 -43.32 8.68 -6.43
N GLN A 338 -42.80 9.73 -7.03
CA GLN A 338 -43.17 10.14 -8.37
C GLN A 338 -41.94 10.10 -9.29
N VAL A 339 -42.10 9.65 -10.50
CA VAL A 339 -40.99 9.53 -11.48
C VAL A 339 -41.44 10.02 -12.84
N LYS A 340 -40.56 10.71 -13.52
CA LYS A 340 -40.71 11.01 -14.95
C LYS A 340 -39.42 10.71 -15.70
N VAL A 341 -39.54 9.85 -16.71
CA VAL A 341 -38.52 9.62 -17.72
C VAL A 341 -38.85 10.46 -18.93
N SER A 342 -37.89 11.21 -19.42
CA SER A 342 -38.06 12.10 -20.58
C SER A 342 -36.97 11.85 -21.62
N LYS A 343 -37.30 12.11 -22.90
CA LYS A 343 -36.33 12.13 -23.99
C LYS A 343 -35.70 13.52 -24.10
N GLY A 344 -34.41 13.57 -23.82
CA GLY A 344 -33.63 14.80 -23.88
C GLY A 344 -33.22 15.21 -25.28
N SER A 345 -32.65 16.40 -25.39
CA SER A 345 -32.18 17.05 -26.61
C SER A 345 -30.98 17.93 -26.30
N PRO A 346 -30.05 18.19 -27.24
CA PRO A 346 -29.00 19.18 -27.06
C PRO A 346 -29.51 20.63 -26.86
N GLU A 347 -30.77 20.88 -27.13
CA GLU A 347 -31.42 22.15 -26.84
C GLU A 347 -32.18 22.10 -25.50
N TRP A 348 -32.25 23.21 -24.79
CA TRP A 348 -33.01 23.32 -23.57
C TRP A 348 -34.50 23.12 -23.81
N LYS A 349 -35.13 22.26 -23.02
CA LYS A 349 -36.56 21.99 -23.03
C LYS A 349 -37.13 22.09 -21.61
N GLU A 350 -38.28 22.78 -21.48
CA GLU A 350 -39.05 22.76 -20.25
C GLU A 350 -39.85 21.49 -20.17
N GLU A 351 -39.80 20.87 -18.99
CA GLU A 351 -40.59 19.68 -18.66
C GLU A 351 -41.36 19.89 -17.36
N ARG A 352 -42.40 19.11 -17.18
CA ARG A 352 -43.22 19.16 -15.97
C ARG A 352 -43.70 17.79 -15.54
N LEU A 353 -43.90 17.66 -14.23
CA LEU A 353 -44.57 16.54 -13.57
C LEU A 353 -45.66 17.07 -12.66
N ASP A 354 -46.94 16.76 -12.97
CA ASP A 354 -48.08 17.09 -12.11
C ASP A 354 -48.19 16.00 -11.03
N ILE A 355 -48.14 16.38 -9.76
CA ILE A 355 -48.04 15.50 -8.60
C ILE A 355 -49.40 15.53 -7.88
N PRO A 356 -50.06 14.37 -7.71
CA PRO A 356 -51.29 14.27 -6.92
C PRO A 356 -51.08 14.73 -5.49
N ALA A 357 -52.18 15.16 -4.84
CA ALA A 357 -52.13 15.52 -3.43
C ALA A 357 -51.63 14.37 -2.57
N TYR A 358 -50.59 14.62 -1.78
CA TYR A 358 -50.05 13.63 -0.85
C TYR A 358 -51.02 13.42 0.34
N PRO A 359 -51.17 12.16 0.82
CA PRO A 359 -51.86 11.87 2.05
C PRO A 359 -51.08 12.38 3.29
N PRO A 360 -51.72 12.46 4.47
CA PRO A 360 -51.08 12.98 5.70
C PRO A 360 -49.80 12.29 6.15
N GLU A 361 -49.53 11.10 5.68
CA GLU A 361 -48.31 10.36 6.01
C GLU A 361 -47.05 10.95 5.33
N VAL A 362 -47.19 11.64 4.19
CA VAL A 362 -46.04 12.29 3.52
C VAL A 362 -45.88 13.71 4.08
N GLN A 363 -44.70 14.00 4.60
CA GLN A 363 -44.38 15.29 5.21
C GLN A 363 -43.33 16.07 4.40
N SER A 364 -42.48 15.35 3.62
CA SER A 364 -41.47 15.96 2.79
C SER A 364 -41.13 15.13 1.55
N VAL A 365 -40.42 15.75 0.61
CA VAL A 365 -39.93 15.10 -0.61
C VAL A 365 -38.50 15.51 -0.88
N VAL A 366 -37.75 14.67 -1.60
CA VAL A 366 -36.42 14.94 -2.13
C VAL A 366 -36.49 14.84 -3.64
N VAL A 367 -35.94 15.83 -4.34
CA VAL A 367 -35.84 15.85 -5.81
C VAL A 367 -34.50 15.19 -6.20
N HIS A 368 -34.56 14.18 -7.04
CA HIS A 368 -33.43 13.51 -7.61
C HIS A 368 -33.39 13.75 -9.15
N LEU A 369 -32.21 14.04 -9.67
CA LEU A 369 -31.97 14.30 -11.10
C LEU A 369 -30.92 13.28 -11.58
N PHE A 370 -31.29 12.47 -12.58
CA PHE A 370 -30.41 11.48 -13.21
C PHE A 370 -30.18 11.84 -14.67
N PRO A 371 -28.94 11.80 -15.16
CA PRO A 371 -28.65 12.11 -16.56
C PRO A 371 -29.03 10.98 -17.51
N THR A 372 -29.42 9.82 -16.99
CA THR A 372 -29.78 8.61 -17.75
C THR A 372 -31.09 8.03 -17.26
N PHE A 373 -31.67 7.10 -18.02
CA PHE A 373 -32.69 6.21 -17.50
C PHE A 373 -32.05 5.12 -16.66
N ARG A 374 -32.58 4.89 -15.50
CA ARG A 374 -32.14 3.80 -14.63
C ARG A 374 -33.18 2.70 -14.60
N ASP A 375 -32.81 1.56 -15.15
CA ASP A 375 -33.46 0.29 -14.87
C ASP A 375 -32.57 -0.56 -13.93
N GLU A 376 -33.01 -1.80 -13.65
CA GLU A 376 -32.22 -2.74 -12.84
C GLU A 376 -30.92 -3.18 -13.51
N SER A 377 -30.73 -2.91 -14.81
CA SER A 377 -29.52 -3.26 -15.58
C SER A 377 -28.37 -2.25 -15.41
N GLY A 378 -28.66 -1.00 -15.06
CA GLY A 378 -27.70 0.03 -14.67
C GLY A 378 -26.60 0.33 -15.70
N THR A 379 -26.84 0.10 -16.99
CA THR A 379 -25.78 0.11 -18.03
C THR A 379 -25.74 1.38 -18.87
N GLU A 380 -26.71 2.29 -18.72
CA GLU A 380 -26.73 3.52 -19.50
C GLU A 380 -25.77 4.55 -18.94
N THR A 381 -25.02 5.20 -19.85
CA THR A 381 -24.14 6.32 -19.53
C THR A 381 -24.56 7.55 -20.32
N GLY A 382 -24.33 8.74 -19.76
CA GLY A 382 -24.70 9.97 -20.45
C GLY A 382 -24.49 11.23 -19.63
N THR A 383 -24.64 12.38 -20.28
CA THR A 383 -24.53 13.70 -19.64
C THR A 383 -25.83 14.48 -19.81
N ALA A 384 -26.32 15.07 -18.73
CA ALA A 384 -27.43 15.99 -18.74
C ALA A 384 -27.12 17.26 -17.95
N TRP A 385 -27.81 18.34 -18.31
CA TRP A 385 -27.79 19.61 -17.60
C TRP A 385 -29.20 19.95 -17.19
N PHE A 386 -29.36 20.47 -15.99
CA PHE A 386 -30.63 20.88 -15.43
C PHE A 386 -30.55 22.34 -14.99
N ASP A 387 -31.68 23.05 -15.11
CA ASP A 387 -31.79 24.44 -14.71
C ASP A 387 -33.25 24.74 -14.27
N ASP A 388 -33.45 25.81 -13.49
CA ASP A 388 -34.75 26.33 -13.07
C ASP A 388 -35.71 25.25 -12.52
N VAL A 389 -35.20 24.39 -11.61
CA VAL A 389 -36.00 23.35 -10.95
C VAL A 389 -36.99 23.99 -9.96
N SER A 390 -38.27 23.78 -10.13
CA SER A 390 -39.30 24.42 -9.29
C SER A 390 -40.38 23.44 -8.91
N LEU A 391 -40.62 23.32 -7.60
CA LEU A 391 -41.76 22.62 -7.01
C LEU A 391 -42.71 23.67 -6.39
N SER A 392 -43.94 23.77 -6.88
CA SER A 392 -44.93 24.68 -6.38
C SER A 392 -46.30 24.01 -6.24
N ALA A 393 -47.19 24.55 -5.43
CA ALA A 393 -48.58 24.09 -5.41
C ALA A 393 -49.20 24.24 -6.81
N ALA A 394 -49.99 23.28 -7.27
CA ALA A 394 -50.57 23.29 -8.61
C ALA A 394 -51.52 24.49 -8.86
N ALA A 395 -52.09 25.03 -7.78
CA ALA A 395 -52.89 26.26 -7.81
C ALA A 395 -52.07 27.56 -7.89
N GLY A 396 -50.72 27.45 -7.88
CA GLY A 396 -49.79 28.57 -7.82
C GLY A 396 -49.21 28.78 -6.42
N GLY A 397 -48.01 29.34 -6.36
CA GLY A 397 -47.27 29.56 -5.11
C GLY A 397 -45.79 29.75 -5.33
N PRO A 398 -45.00 29.97 -4.27
CA PRO A 398 -43.56 30.10 -4.38
C PRO A 398 -42.90 28.75 -4.77
N ASN A 399 -41.73 28.83 -5.34
CA ASN A 399 -40.87 27.66 -5.51
C ASN A 399 -40.42 27.15 -4.13
N LEU A 400 -40.67 25.88 -3.85
CA LEU A 400 -40.26 25.22 -2.61
C LEU A 400 -38.86 24.57 -2.70
N VAL A 401 -38.31 24.43 -3.91
CA VAL A 401 -36.95 23.86 -4.11
C VAL A 401 -35.90 24.91 -3.76
N PRO A 402 -35.14 24.74 -2.69
CA PRO A 402 -34.07 25.67 -2.38
C PRO A 402 -33.02 25.68 -3.49
N GLY A 403 -32.63 26.87 -3.99
CA GLY A 403 -31.60 27.01 -5.02
C GLY A 403 -31.89 26.20 -6.30
N GLY A 404 -33.13 26.07 -6.70
CA GLY A 404 -33.47 25.36 -7.93
C GLY A 404 -33.08 26.11 -9.21
N ASP A 405 -32.70 27.37 -9.10
CA ASP A 405 -32.09 28.21 -10.13
C ASP A 405 -30.53 28.10 -10.16
N PHE A 406 -29.97 27.35 -9.24
CA PHE A 406 -28.50 27.13 -9.04
C PHE A 406 -27.70 28.42 -8.83
N GLU A 407 -28.36 29.56 -8.51
CA GLU A 407 -27.72 30.87 -8.27
C GLU A 407 -27.43 31.08 -6.78
N MET A 408 -26.34 30.49 -6.30
CA MET A 408 -25.94 30.51 -4.90
C MET A 408 -24.99 31.67 -4.60
N ASP A 409 -25.09 32.23 -3.36
CA ASP A 409 -24.14 33.23 -2.86
C ASP A 409 -22.99 32.54 -2.12
N MET A 410 -21.77 32.75 -2.60
CA MET A 410 -20.56 32.20 -2.01
C MET A 410 -20.39 32.62 -0.53
N ALA A 411 -20.85 33.80 -0.13
CA ALA A 411 -20.74 34.27 1.25
C ALA A 411 -21.54 33.42 2.25
N GLY A 412 -22.61 32.73 1.77
CA GLY A 412 -23.41 31.81 2.55
C GLY A 412 -22.87 30.38 2.57
N MET A 413 -21.86 30.06 1.77
CA MET A 413 -21.30 28.71 1.68
C MET A 413 -20.29 28.45 2.79
N SER A 414 -20.32 27.25 3.34
CA SER A 414 -19.31 26.77 4.28
C SER A 414 -19.15 25.27 4.20
N VAL A 415 -18.03 24.79 4.74
CA VAL A 415 -17.74 23.36 4.90
C VAL A 415 -17.37 23.06 6.35
N GLU A 416 -17.96 22.03 6.90
CA GLU A 416 -17.60 21.42 8.18
C GLU A 416 -16.89 20.10 7.91
N THR A 417 -15.71 19.93 8.51
CA THR A 417 -14.91 18.71 8.41
C THR A 417 -15.19 17.83 9.62
N ASP A 418 -15.66 16.61 9.39
CA ASP A 418 -15.96 15.63 10.43
C ASP A 418 -14.81 14.63 10.56
N PHE A 419 -14.14 14.64 11.71
CA PHE A 419 -12.97 13.82 11.99
C PHE A 419 -13.27 12.57 12.82
N ARG A 420 -14.50 12.31 13.23
CA ARG A 420 -14.85 11.25 14.20
C ARG A 420 -14.33 9.86 13.80
N GLU A 421 -14.56 9.44 12.56
CA GLU A 421 -14.05 8.15 12.07
C GLU A 421 -12.54 8.19 11.89
N PHE A 422 -12.00 9.28 11.35
CA PHE A 422 -10.55 9.46 11.21
C PHE A 422 -9.83 9.38 12.55
N ASP A 423 -10.33 10.07 13.59
CA ASP A 423 -9.73 10.07 14.93
C ASP A 423 -9.69 8.68 15.53
N ARG A 424 -10.76 7.89 15.35
CA ARG A 424 -10.81 6.49 15.82
C ARG A 424 -9.69 5.65 15.20
N GLY A 425 -9.42 5.83 13.92
CA GLY A 425 -8.30 5.18 13.23
C GLY A 425 -6.95 5.76 13.63
N ALA A 426 -6.81 7.08 13.63
CA ALA A 426 -5.57 7.79 13.89
C ALA A 426 -5.01 7.53 15.30
N HIS A 427 -5.85 7.57 16.34
CA HIS A 427 -5.42 7.22 17.70
C HIS A 427 -4.85 5.81 17.79
N ARG A 428 -5.54 4.82 17.22
CA ARG A 428 -5.02 3.45 17.19
C ARG A 428 -3.71 3.31 16.42
N LEU A 429 -3.63 3.95 15.25
CA LEU A 429 -2.51 3.74 14.32
C LEU A 429 -1.29 4.61 14.66
N LEU A 430 -1.51 5.88 14.97
CA LEU A 430 -0.44 6.84 15.17
C LEU A 430 0.04 6.93 16.63
N ASP A 431 -0.87 6.71 17.60
CA ASP A 431 -0.54 6.84 19.01
C ASP A 431 -0.28 5.48 19.66
N GLU A 432 -1.15 4.45 19.46
CA GLU A 432 -0.96 3.14 20.07
C GLU A 432 0.04 2.28 19.30
N PHE A 433 -0.07 2.20 17.96
CA PHE A 433 0.84 1.41 17.13
C PHE A 433 2.14 2.13 16.80
N GLY A 434 2.15 3.46 16.87
CA GLY A 434 3.32 4.27 16.68
C GLY A 434 3.75 4.39 15.21
N PHE A 435 2.85 4.27 14.24
CA PHE A 435 3.18 4.55 12.85
C PHE A 435 3.62 6.01 12.69
N ASN A 436 4.67 6.22 11.91
CA ASN A 436 5.34 7.50 11.76
C ASN A 436 5.01 8.24 10.45
N SER A 437 4.14 7.66 9.62
CA SER A 437 3.73 8.25 8.35
C SER A 437 2.39 7.69 7.86
N PHE A 438 1.63 8.50 7.14
CA PHE A 438 0.41 8.10 6.43
C PHE A 438 0.08 9.09 5.32
N ASP A 439 -0.56 8.61 4.25
CA ASP A 439 -1.14 9.45 3.21
C ASP A 439 -2.47 10.03 3.70
N LEU A 440 -2.53 11.35 3.70
CA LEU A 440 -3.71 12.13 4.05
C LEU A 440 -4.59 12.31 2.82
N SER A 441 -5.66 11.54 2.74
CA SER A 441 -6.68 11.70 1.70
C SER A 441 -7.48 12.98 1.90
N VAL A 442 -7.17 14.01 1.11
CA VAL A 442 -7.86 15.30 1.14
C VAL A 442 -9.00 15.28 0.13
N LYS A 443 -10.24 15.46 0.60
CA LYS A 443 -11.41 15.59 -0.28
C LYS A 443 -11.27 16.82 -1.18
N GLY A 444 -11.68 16.69 -2.43
CA GLY A 444 -11.77 17.81 -3.37
C GLY A 444 -10.53 18.09 -4.22
N LEU A 445 -9.37 17.50 -3.93
CA LEU A 445 -8.13 17.77 -4.69
C LEU A 445 -8.10 17.17 -6.12
N GLY A 446 -9.04 16.33 -6.47
CA GLY A 446 -8.94 15.54 -7.68
C GLY A 446 -7.96 14.36 -7.53
N THR A 447 -7.55 13.80 -8.63
CA THR A 447 -6.59 12.69 -8.66
C THR A 447 -5.91 12.62 -10.02
N GLY A 448 -4.83 11.87 -10.11
CA GLY A 448 -4.18 11.61 -11.38
C GLY A 448 -3.01 10.65 -11.29
N SER A 449 -2.65 10.16 -12.46
CA SER A 449 -1.46 9.35 -12.69
C SER A 449 -0.94 9.64 -14.10
N PHE A 450 0.15 8.99 -14.46
CA PHE A 450 0.68 9.04 -15.83
C PHE A 450 -0.32 8.59 -16.93
N TYR A 451 -1.45 7.97 -16.58
CA TYR A 451 -2.50 7.57 -17.53
C TYR A 451 -3.53 8.67 -17.77
N SER A 452 -4.00 9.28 -16.69
CA SER A 452 -5.13 10.21 -16.74
C SER A 452 -5.10 11.14 -15.54
N ARG A 453 -5.81 12.26 -15.66
CA ARG A 453 -6.06 13.15 -14.55
C ARG A 453 -7.56 13.43 -14.43
N GLN A 454 -8.00 13.68 -13.21
CA GLN A 454 -9.32 14.15 -12.89
C GLN A 454 -9.18 15.44 -12.06
N GLU A 455 -9.78 16.51 -12.55
CA GLU A 455 -9.77 17.80 -11.87
C GLU A 455 -10.54 17.72 -10.56
N GLY A 456 -10.13 18.55 -9.59
CA GLY A 456 -10.81 18.63 -8.31
C GLY A 456 -12.23 19.13 -8.42
N LEU A 457 -13.14 18.50 -7.69
CA LEU A 457 -14.53 18.92 -7.52
C LEU A 457 -14.85 18.95 -6.04
N PHE A 458 -15.31 20.10 -5.53
CA PHE A 458 -15.59 20.25 -4.12
C PHE A 458 -16.86 21.07 -3.90
N GLY A 459 -17.86 20.49 -3.24
CA GLY A 459 -19.18 21.10 -3.09
C GLY A 459 -19.93 21.34 -4.40
N GLY A 460 -19.60 20.57 -5.47
CA GLY A 460 -20.14 20.76 -6.80
C GLY A 460 -19.41 21.83 -7.65
N PHE A 461 -18.38 22.46 -7.12
CA PHE A 461 -17.58 23.46 -7.84
C PHE A 461 -16.24 22.87 -8.28
N ARG A 462 -15.89 23.13 -9.54
CA ARG A 462 -14.65 22.64 -10.18
C ARG A 462 -13.44 23.47 -9.73
N GLN A 463 -12.29 22.83 -9.65
CA GLN A 463 -10.99 23.48 -9.41
C GLN A 463 -10.80 24.70 -10.30
N GLY A 464 -10.30 25.80 -9.73
CA GLY A 464 -10.11 27.07 -10.40
C GLY A 464 -11.33 28.01 -10.35
N THR A 465 -12.46 27.61 -9.76
CA THR A 465 -13.56 28.53 -9.47
C THR A 465 -13.38 29.17 -8.10
N PRO A 466 -13.86 30.43 -7.90
CA PRO A 466 -13.77 31.10 -6.60
C PRO A 466 -14.44 30.33 -5.46
N GLU A 467 -15.58 29.67 -5.73
CA GLU A 467 -16.32 28.87 -4.76
C GLU A 467 -15.55 27.62 -4.34
N TYR A 468 -14.90 26.93 -5.29
CA TYR A 468 -14.01 25.82 -4.98
C TYR A 468 -12.86 26.26 -4.06
N ASP A 469 -12.19 27.36 -4.41
CA ASP A 469 -11.07 27.88 -3.61
C ASP A 469 -11.52 28.28 -2.21
N HIS A 470 -12.70 28.89 -2.09
CA HIS A 470 -13.30 29.27 -0.80
C HIS A 470 -13.54 28.05 0.09
N LEU A 471 -14.24 27.05 -0.42
CA LEU A 471 -14.59 25.84 0.33
C LEU A 471 -13.37 24.99 0.65
N LEU A 472 -12.46 24.78 -0.31
CA LEU A 472 -11.24 24.01 -0.10
C LEU A 472 -10.32 24.66 0.93
N SER A 473 -10.22 26.00 0.93
CA SER A 473 -9.41 26.70 1.91
C SER A 473 -9.92 26.52 3.35
N MET A 474 -11.24 26.51 3.52
CA MET A 474 -11.86 26.24 4.83
C MET A 474 -11.56 24.81 5.28
N HIS A 475 -11.73 23.83 4.39
CA HIS A 475 -11.47 22.41 4.67
C HIS A 475 -10.01 22.18 5.05
N LEU A 476 -9.07 22.61 4.22
CA LEU A 476 -7.63 22.44 4.45
C LEU A 476 -7.17 23.10 5.76
N SER A 477 -7.69 24.30 6.08
CA SER A 477 -7.40 24.98 7.35
C SER A 477 -7.90 24.20 8.57
N GLN A 478 -9.08 23.55 8.46
CA GLN A 478 -9.62 22.71 9.53
C GLN A 478 -8.75 21.45 9.70
N VAL A 479 -8.34 20.80 8.60
CA VAL A 479 -7.48 19.62 8.62
C VAL A 479 -6.13 19.93 9.27
N GLU A 480 -5.45 20.99 8.84
CA GLU A 480 -4.14 21.38 9.40
C GLU A 480 -4.23 21.63 10.91
N LYS A 481 -5.23 22.39 11.37
CA LYS A 481 -5.44 22.68 12.78
C LYS A 481 -5.77 21.44 13.60
N HIS A 482 -6.56 20.54 13.04
CA HIS A 482 -6.94 19.31 13.70
C HIS A 482 -5.74 18.38 13.90
N LEU A 483 -4.90 18.18 12.88
CA LEU A 483 -3.68 17.38 12.97
C LEU A 483 -2.68 17.98 13.96
N GLU A 484 -2.54 19.33 13.99
CA GLU A 484 -1.71 20.01 14.99
C GLU A 484 -2.20 19.79 16.41
N ALA A 485 -3.51 19.96 16.64
CA ALA A 485 -4.11 19.81 17.97
C ALA A 485 -3.93 18.42 18.57
N ASN A 486 -3.87 17.38 17.71
CA ASN A 486 -3.67 15.99 18.11
C ASN A 486 -2.20 15.53 18.05
N GLY A 487 -1.26 16.38 17.65
CA GLY A 487 0.17 16.03 17.55
C GLY A 487 0.48 15.07 16.39
N TRP A 488 -0.36 15.02 15.37
CA TRP A 488 -0.19 14.18 14.18
C TRP A 488 0.41 14.94 12.99
N LEU A 489 0.44 16.28 13.05
CA LEU A 489 1.04 17.11 12.01
C LEU A 489 2.53 16.77 11.85
N GLY A 490 2.96 16.54 10.59
CA GLY A 490 4.30 16.09 10.23
C GLY A 490 4.47 14.57 10.13
N LYS A 491 3.46 13.78 10.58
CA LYS A 491 3.38 12.35 10.24
C LYS A 491 2.67 12.14 8.91
N GLU A 492 1.77 13.06 8.52
CA GLU A 492 1.04 13.00 7.25
C GLU A 492 1.92 13.41 6.07
N TYR A 493 1.48 12.95 4.90
CA TYR A 493 1.86 13.50 3.59
C TYR A 493 0.65 13.42 2.65
N ILE A 494 0.58 14.32 1.67
CA ILE A 494 -0.49 14.34 0.66
C ILE A 494 0.06 13.82 -0.65
N TYR A 495 -0.36 12.62 -1.02
CA TYR A 495 -0.01 11.91 -2.25
C TYR A 495 -1.26 11.76 -3.13
N TRP A 496 -1.60 12.81 -3.89
CA TRP A 496 -2.82 12.86 -4.68
C TRP A 496 -2.62 12.67 -6.18
N PHE A 497 -1.36 12.72 -6.65
CA PHE A 497 -1.01 12.51 -8.04
C PHE A 497 0.21 11.59 -8.17
N ASP A 498 0.08 10.55 -9.00
CA ASP A 498 1.09 9.50 -9.17
C ASP A 498 1.85 9.67 -10.49
N GLU A 499 3.19 9.78 -10.43
CA GLU A 499 4.11 9.83 -11.56
C GLU A 499 3.61 10.74 -12.72
N PRO A 500 3.40 12.07 -12.50
CA PRO A 500 2.84 12.93 -13.52
C PRO A 500 3.71 13.00 -14.78
N ASP A 501 3.08 12.92 -15.96
CA ASP A 501 3.75 13.29 -17.20
C ASP A 501 4.08 14.79 -17.18
N PRO A 502 5.15 15.24 -17.88
CA PRO A 502 5.48 16.67 -17.97
C PRO A 502 4.33 17.56 -18.45
N LYS A 503 3.41 17.04 -19.26
CA LYS A 503 2.19 17.75 -19.68
C LYS A 503 1.26 18.11 -18.53
N ASP A 504 1.30 17.32 -17.43
CA ASP A 504 0.44 17.49 -16.26
C ASP A 504 1.13 18.29 -15.14
N TYR A 505 2.42 18.61 -15.26
CA TYR A 505 3.16 19.41 -14.27
C TYR A 505 2.49 20.74 -13.92
N PRO A 506 1.96 21.55 -14.87
CA PRO A 506 1.24 22.77 -14.52
C PRO A 506 0.06 22.52 -13.57
N PHE A 507 -0.74 21.49 -13.86
CA PHE A 507 -1.88 21.09 -13.02
C PHE A 507 -1.45 20.64 -11.63
N VAL A 508 -0.43 19.77 -11.54
CA VAL A 508 0.10 19.26 -10.26
C VAL A 508 0.69 20.40 -9.44
N ARG A 509 1.43 21.31 -10.08
CA ARG A 509 2.02 22.48 -9.41
C ARG A 509 0.94 23.41 -8.85
N GLU A 510 -0.11 23.70 -9.62
CA GLU A 510 -1.24 24.51 -9.17
C GLU A 510 -1.89 23.90 -7.92
N GLY A 511 -2.20 22.60 -7.93
CA GLY A 511 -2.77 21.91 -6.77
C GLY A 511 -1.86 21.93 -5.54
N MET A 512 -0.56 21.66 -5.71
CA MET A 512 0.43 21.72 -4.62
C MET A 512 0.60 23.13 -4.06
N LEU A 513 0.58 24.16 -4.90
CA LEU A 513 0.65 25.56 -4.47
C LEU A 513 -0.63 26.00 -3.77
N ASN A 514 -1.78 25.49 -4.18
CA ASN A 514 -3.05 25.75 -3.51
C ASN A 514 -3.07 25.14 -2.09
N ILE A 515 -2.59 23.91 -1.93
CA ILE A 515 -2.39 23.32 -0.60
C ILE A 515 -1.45 24.20 0.23
N ARG A 516 -0.30 24.61 -0.30
CA ARG A 516 0.68 25.47 0.41
C ARG A 516 0.07 26.81 0.84
N LYS A 517 -0.79 27.40 0.01
CA LYS A 517 -1.46 28.66 0.30
C LYS A 517 -2.43 28.54 1.49
N ASN A 518 -3.19 27.45 1.54
CA ASN A 518 -4.32 27.29 2.46
C ASN A 518 -3.98 26.50 3.73
N ALA A 519 -2.98 25.62 3.67
CA ALA A 519 -2.46 24.81 4.77
C ALA A 519 -0.95 24.59 4.60
N PRO A 520 -0.13 25.62 4.91
CA PRO A 520 1.29 25.66 4.57
C PRO A 520 2.13 24.57 5.28
N ARG A 521 1.65 24.03 6.39
CA ARG A 521 2.36 23.02 7.18
C ARG A 521 2.04 21.59 6.79
N LEU A 522 1.02 21.36 5.97
CA LEU A 522 0.74 20.02 5.42
C LEU A 522 1.85 19.62 4.45
N THR A 523 2.34 18.41 4.60
CA THR A 523 3.46 17.87 3.84
C THR A 523 2.99 17.41 2.45
N ARG A 524 3.55 17.95 1.38
CA ARG A 524 3.24 17.57 0.00
C ARG A 524 4.25 16.54 -0.49
N PHE A 525 3.74 15.50 -1.13
CA PHE A 525 4.49 14.34 -1.57
C PHE A 525 4.29 14.12 -3.08
N ILE A 526 5.35 13.76 -3.79
CA ILE A 526 5.28 13.40 -5.21
C ILE A 526 6.10 12.15 -5.49
N THR A 527 5.52 11.20 -6.23
CA THR A 527 6.26 10.14 -6.90
C THR A 527 6.65 10.59 -8.29
N GLU A 528 7.83 10.24 -8.71
CA GLU A 528 8.32 10.52 -10.07
C GLU A 528 9.52 9.64 -10.39
N HIS A 529 9.62 9.17 -11.62
CA HIS A 529 10.78 8.38 -12.05
C HIS A 529 12.10 9.15 -11.88
N ARG A 530 12.11 10.42 -12.23
CA ARG A 530 13.23 11.33 -12.05
C ARG A 530 12.72 12.77 -11.88
N PRO A 531 12.35 13.15 -10.67
CA PRO A 531 11.81 14.48 -10.44
C PRO A 531 12.84 15.56 -10.80
N GLY A 532 12.42 16.52 -11.63
CA GLY A 532 13.18 17.68 -12.00
C GLY A 532 12.93 18.88 -11.07
N PRO A 533 13.71 19.97 -11.21
CA PRO A 533 13.51 21.18 -10.41
C PRO A 533 12.11 21.79 -10.56
N ASP A 534 11.50 21.60 -11.71
CA ASP A 534 10.18 22.11 -12.11
C ASP A 534 8.99 21.43 -11.43
N ILE A 535 9.20 20.32 -10.71
CA ILE A 535 8.18 19.66 -9.89
C ILE A 535 8.62 19.51 -8.42
N MET A 536 9.92 19.42 -8.16
CA MET A 536 10.45 19.23 -6.82
C MET A 536 10.24 20.46 -5.92
N ASP A 537 10.18 21.68 -6.46
CA ASP A 537 10.06 22.92 -5.69
C ASP A 537 8.70 23.10 -5.01
N VAL A 538 7.69 22.36 -5.42
CA VAL A 538 6.32 22.43 -4.89
C VAL A 538 5.96 21.33 -3.89
N SER A 539 6.87 20.36 -3.67
CA SER A 539 6.68 19.26 -2.71
C SER A 539 7.79 19.25 -1.65
N GLU A 540 7.52 18.79 -0.45
CA GLU A 540 8.54 18.55 0.59
C GLU A 540 9.22 17.20 0.41
N ILE A 541 8.46 16.18 0.02
CA ILE A 541 8.95 14.81 -0.18
C ILE A 541 8.95 14.47 -1.67
N SER A 542 10.11 14.07 -2.16
CA SER A 542 10.28 13.51 -3.50
C SER A 542 10.58 12.02 -3.38
N CYS A 543 9.69 11.17 -3.91
CA CYS A 543 9.83 9.72 -3.92
C CYS A 543 10.19 9.24 -5.34
N THR A 544 11.39 8.70 -5.50
CA THR A 544 11.95 8.34 -6.80
C THR A 544 12.07 6.82 -6.93
N ILE A 545 11.79 6.26 -8.10
CA ILE A 545 12.07 4.84 -8.35
C ILE A 545 13.55 4.55 -8.06
N PHE A 546 13.84 3.51 -7.30
CA PHE A 546 15.15 3.33 -6.65
C PHE A 546 16.36 3.45 -7.60
N HIS A 547 16.29 2.86 -8.78
CA HIS A 547 17.39 2.90 -9.75
C HIS A 547 17.64 4.28 -10.40
N ARG A 548 16.76 5.25 -10.17
CA ARG A 548 16.88 6.63 -10.64
C ARG A 548 17.26 7.61 -9.55
N VAL A 549 17.39 7.15 -8.32
CA VAL A 549 17.88 7.99 -7.21
C VAL A 549 19.30 8.48 -7.56
N ASP A 550 19.49 9.80 -7.49
CA ASP A 550 20.80 10.43 -7.62
C ASP A 550 21.30 10.89 -6.24
N PRO A 551 22.25 10.17 -5.63
CA PRO A 551 22.77 10.53 -4.31
C PRO A 551 23.39 11.93 -4.24
N ALA A 552 23.88 12.47 -5.37
CA ALA A 552 24.44 13.84 -5.39
C ALA A 552 23.35 14.89 -5.28
N VAL A 553 22.18 14.66 -5.92
CA VAL A 553 21.00 15.52 -5.78
C VAL A 553 20.49 15.47 -4.34
N VAL A 554 20.38 14.27 -3.75
CA VAL A 554 19.97 14.09 -2.34
C VAL A 554 20.92 14.86 -1.41
N ALA A 555 22.23 14.64 -1.53
CA ALA A 555 23.24 15.30 -0.69
C ALA A 555 23.20 16.84 -0.82
N LYS A 556 22.86 17.37 -1.99
CA LYS A 556 22.75 18.80 -2.24
C LYS A 556 21.49 19.41 -1.64
N LEU A 557 20.32 18.72 -1.75
CA LEU A 557 19.03 19.32 -1.46
C LEU A 557 18.48 18.96 -0.06
N ALA A 558 18.88 17.81 0.50
CA ALA A 558 18.44 17.41 1.84
C ALA A 558 18.82 18.46 2.94
N PRO A 559 20.01 19.11 2.92
CA PRO A 559 20.32 20.17 3.88
C PRO A 559 19.45 21.43 3.73
N GLN A 560 18.70 21.55 2.63
CA GLN A 560 17.78 22.66 2.37
C GLN A 560 16.34 22.33 2.83
N GLY A 561 16.16 21.25 3.61
CA GLY A 561 14.87 20.82 4.13
C GLY A 561 14.05 19.94 3.18
N ARG A 562 14.67 19.42 2.11
CA ARG A 562 14.01 18.45 1.22
C ARG A 562 14.16 17.04 1.76
N GLU A 563 13.08 16.26 1.70
CA GLU A 563 13.09 14.85 2.08
C GLU A 563 13.02 13.97 0.83
N PHE A 564 13.81 12.90 0.82
CA PHE A 564 13.88 11.97 -0.31
C PHE A 564 13.51 10.56 0.14
N TRP A 565 12.64 9.95 -0.62
CA TRP A 565 12.22 8.55 -0.50
C TRP A 565 12.57 7.79 -1.77
N SER A 566 12.48 6.47 -1.71
CA SER A 566 12.52 5.63 -2.91
C SER A 566 11.48 4.55 -2.89
N TYR A 567 11.09 4.10 -4.10
CA TYR A 567 10.15 3.00 -4.25
C TYR A 567 10.70 1.88 -5.14
N LEU A 568 10.16 0.69 -4.90
CA LEU A 568 10.27 -0.49 -5.73
C LEU A 568 8.86 -0.91 -6.17
N CYS A 569 8.72 -1.30 -7.43
CA CYS A 569 7.48 -1.83 -8.00
C CYS A 569 7.80 -2.83 -9.10
N THR A 570 7.03 -2.83 -10.20
CA THR A 570 7.36 -3.57 -11.43
C THR A 570 8.76 -3.27 -11.99
N GLY A 571 9.35 -2.18 -11.59
CA GLY A 571 10.74 -1.79 -11.79
C GLY A 571 11.42 -1.39 -10.47
N PRO A 572 12.76 -1.37 -10.45
CA PRO A 572 13.65 -1.83 -11.51
C PRO A 572 13.61 -3.34 -11.71
N LYS A 573 14.16 -3.79 -12.83
CA LYS A 573 14.46 -5.21 -13.10
C LYS A 573 15.94 -5.51 -12.77
N GLY A 574 16.33 -6.80 -12.77
CA GLY A 574 17.73 -7.17 -12.61
C GLY A 574 18.64 -6.50 -13.64
N PRO A 575 19.91 -6.18 -13.30
CA PRO A 575 20.66 -6.57 -12.10
C PRO A 575 20.43 -5.73 -10.83
N TRP A 576 19.55 -4.73 -10.90
CA TRP A 576 19.24 -3.84 -9.77
C TRP A 576 18.63 -4.57 -8.57
N VAL A 577 18.63 -3.88 -7.43
CA VAL A 577 17.82 -4.27 -6.28
C VAL A 577 16.35 -4.31 -6.66
N THR A 578 15.67 -5.40 -6.32
CA THR A 578 14.28 -5.68 -6.72
C THR A 578 13.47 -6.31 -5.58
N LEU A 579 12.16 -6.44 -5.79
CA LEU A 579 11.23 -7.03 -4.82
C LEU A 579 10.63 -8.40 -5.24
N PHE A 580 11.13 -9.02 -6.33
CA PHE A 580 10.48 -10.18 -6.94
C PHE A 580 10.77 -11.51 -6.22
N ILE A 581 9.83 -12.45 -6.34
CA ILE A 581 9.92 -13.78 -5.74
C ILE A 581 11.11 -14.57 -6.31
N ASP A 582 11.33 -14.47 -7.61
CA ASP A 582 12.37 -15.20 -8.35
C ASP A 582 13.73 -14.47 -8.37
N HIS A 583 13.93 -13.53 -7.43
CA HIS A 583 15.18 -12.81 -7.20
C HIS A 583 15.73 -13.07 -5.78
N PRO A 584 17.00 -12.74 -5.50
CA PRO A 584 17.61 -12.96 -4.18
C PRO A 584 16.84 -12.26 -3.05
N ALA A 585 16.61 -12.94 -1.94
CA ALA A 585 15.91 -12.38 -0.79
C ALA A 585 16.67 -11.20 -0.15
N VAL A 586 17.98 -11.21 -0.22
CA VAL A 586 18.87 -10.15 0.28
C VAL A 586 18.58 -8.78 -0.35
N ASN A 587 17.95 -8.74 -1.53
CA ASN A 587 17.62 -7.50 -2.23
C ASN A 587 16.87 -6.50 -1.35
N LEU A 588 15.83 -6.96 -0.66
CA LEU A 588 15.02 -6.07 0.19
C LEU A 588 15.78 -5.58 1.42
N ARG A 589 16.70 -6.38 1.93
CA ARG A 589 17.59 -5.99 3.02
C ARG A 589 18.61 -4.95 2.56
N ILE A 590 19.31 -5.20 1.46
CA ILE A 590 20.33 -4.29 0.93
C ILE A 590 19.74 -2.96 0.41
N TRP A 591 18.46 -2.95 -0.03
CA TRP A 591 17.75 -1.72 -0.38
C TRP A 591 17.78 -0.70 0.76
N LEU A 592 17.58 -1.13 1.99
CA LEU A 592 17.59 -0.26 3.18
C LEU A 592 19.01 0.21 3.53
N TRP A 593 20.03 -0.64 3.32
CA TRP A 593 21.43 -0.25 3.48
C TRP A 593 21.82 0.85 2.49
N MET A 594 21.43 0.69 1.22
CA MET A 594 21.64 1.71 0.20
C MET A 594 20.81 2.97 0.48
N SER A 595 19.57 2.83 0.94
CA SER A 595 18.73 3.96 1.36
C SER A 595 19.41 4.78 2.45
N TYR A 596 20.00 4.12 3.45
CA TYR A 596 20.80 4.79 4.46
C TYR A 596 22.00 5.54 3.84
N ARG A 597 22.78 4.87 3.00
CA ARG A 597 23.98 5.45 2.36
C ARG A 597 23.65 6.63 1.45
N TYR A 598 22.52 6.61 0.79
CA TYR A 598 22.04 7.69 -0.09
C TYR A 598 21.32 8.82 0.66
N GLY A 599 21.11 8.68 1.96
CA GLY A 599 20.44 9.69 2.79
C GLY A 599 18.93 9.73 2.62
N LEU A 600 18.33 8.64 2.14
CA LEU A 600 16.88 8.54 2.00
C LEU A 600 16.22 8.40 3.37
N LYS A 601 15.06 9.03 3.54
CA LYS A 601 14.30 9.06 4.79
C LYS A 601 13.04 8.20 4.77
N GLY A 602 12.72 7.65 3.60
CA GLY A 602 11.53 6.81 3.46
C GLY A 602 11.59 5.86 2.29
N ILE A 603 10.71 4.88 2.35
CA ILE A 603 10.51 3.84 1.34
C ILE A 603 9.03 3.69 1.02
N LEU A 604 8.74 3.36 -0.24
CA LEU A 604 7.37 3.14 -0.68
C LEU A 604 7.27 1.85 -1.50
N VAL A 605 6.19 1.12 -1.26
CA VAL A 605 5.70 0.05 -2.14
C VAL A 605 4.20 0.26 -2.34
N TRP A 606 3.77 0.34 -3.59
CA TRP A 606 2.41 0.72 -3.95
C TRP A 606 1.32 -0.20 -3.37
N ARG A 607 1.60 -1.51 -3.18
CA ARG A 607 0.69 -2.50 -2.58
C ARG A 607 1.46 -3.58 -1.82
N ALA A 608 0.87 -4.10 -0.74
CA ALA A 608 1.34 -5.27 -0.01
C ALA A 608 0.44 -6.50 -0.23
N ASN A 609 -0.82 -6.29 -0.62
CA ASN A 609 -1.85 -7.32 -0.80
C ASN A 609 -2.61 -7.20 -2.14
N TYR A 610 -1.92 -6.90 -3.24
CA TYR A 610 -2.48 -6.91 -4.60
C TYR A 610 -2.65 -8.35 -5.10
N TRP A 611 -3.68 -9.04 -4.62
CA TRP A 611 -3.85 -10.46 -4.89
C TRP A 611 -4.54 -10.75 -6.21
N SER A 612 -5.37 -9.84 -6.71
CA SER A 612 -5.99 -9.93 -8.03
C SER A 612 -5.53 -8.79 -8.92
N SER A 613 -5.34 -9.07 -10.21
CA SER A 613 -5.02 -8.08 -11.24
C SER A 613 -6.30 -7.74 -12.01
N PRO A 614 -7.12 -6.78 -11.57
CA PRO A 614 -8.48 -6.57 -12.07
C PRO A 614 -8.54 -6.13 -13.53
N THR A 615 -7.44 -5.62 -14.08
CA THR A 615 -7.34 -5.27 -15.52
C THR A 615 -7.25 -6.50 -16.43
N VAL A 616 -6.93 -7.67 -15.87
CA VAL A 616 -6.73 -8.93 -16.61
C VAL A 616 -7.79 -9.96 -16.25
N PHE A 617 -8.20 -10.02 -14.99
CA PHE A 617 -9.20 -10.94 -14.50
C PHE A 617 -10.58 -10.27 -14.55
N PRO A 618 -11.61 -10.96 -15.11
CA PRO A 618 -12.97 -10.43 -15.11
C PRO A 618 -13.49 -10.09 -13.70
N ALA A 619 -14.45 -9.18 -13.60
CA ALA A 619 -15.10 -8.85 -12.36
C ALA A 619 -15.64 -10.12 -11.65
N GLY A 620 -15.36 -10.26 -10.36
CA GLY A 620 -15.76 -11.41 -9.55
C GLY A 620 -14.87 -12.65 -9.69
N VAL A 621 -13.85 -12.63 -10.56
CA VAL A 621 -12.85 -13.71 -10.66
C VAL A 621 -11.61 -13.31 -9.85
N LEU A 622 -11.31 -14.10 -8.83
CA LEU A 622 -10.14 -13.87 -7.98
C LEU A 622 -8.93 -14.65 -8.53
N GLN A 623 -7.81 -13.95 -8.73
CA GLN A 623 -6.54 -14.58 -9.03
C GLN A 623 -6.02 -15.29 -7.76
N ASN A 624 -5.41 -16.47 -7.89
CA ASN A 624 -4.86 -17.19 -6.75
C ASN A 624 -3.36 -16.90 -6.59
N PRO A 625 -2.91 -16.06 -5.64
CA PRO A 625 -1.49 -15.73 -5.48
C PRO A 625 -0.63 -16.91 -5.03
N TRP A 626 -1.22 -17.98 -4.50
CA TRP A 626 -0.53 -19.23 -4.15
C TRP A 626 -0.13 -20.07 -5.36
N GLN A 627 -0.84 -19.93 -6.47
CA GLN A 627 -0.66 -20.73 -7.69
C GLN A 627 -0.16 -19.88 -8.87
N ASP A 628 -0.45 -18.60 -8.86
CA ASP A 628 -0.07 -17.64 -9.90
C ASP A 628 0.47 -16.38 -9.24
N PRO A 629 1.79 -16.32 -8.99
CA PRO A 629 2.43 -15.20 -8.31
C PRO A 629 2.64 -13.97 -9.21
N MET A 630 2.38 -14.08 -10.53
CA MET A 630 2.57 -12.99 -11.47
C MET A 630 1.53 -11.87 -11.26
N SER A 631 2.01 -10.63 -11.14
CA SER A 631 1.16 -9.44 -11.25
C SER A 631 1.04 -9.03 -12.71
N TYR A 632 -0.17 -8.70 -13.14
CA TYR A 632 -0.48 -8.35 -14.53
C TYR A 632 -1.08 -6.97 -14.65
N THR A 633 -0.90 -6.36 -15.82
CA THR A 633 -1.62 -5.15 -16.25
C THR A 633 -1.97 -5.23 -17.73
N VAL A 634 -2.75 -4.27 -18.21
CA VAL A 634 -3.07 -4.12 -19.63
C VAL A 634 -2.54 -2.79 -20.14
N GLY A 635 -1.79 -2.81 -21.24
CA GLY A 635 -1.36 -1.63 -21.97
C GLY A 635 -0.16 -0.87 -21.42
N TYR A 636 0.32 -1.17 -20.19
CA TYR A 636 1.51 -0.50 -19.65
C TYR A 636 2.80 -1.17 -20.15
N GLY A 637 3.63 -0.43 -20.89
CA GLY A 637 4.87 -0.94 -21.49
C GLY A 637 4.67 -1.91 -22.68
N VAL A 638 3.43 -2.12 -23.09
CA VAL A 638 3.03 -2.92 -24.25
C VAL A 638 1.91 -2.19 -25.01
N PRO A 639 1.58 -2.56 -26.26
CA PRO A 639 0.47 -1.97 -26.98
C PRO A 639 -0.85 -2.05 -26.22
N TYR A 640 -1.71 -1.05 -26.41
CA TYR A 640 -3.02 -1.00 -25.76
C TYR A 640 -3.83 -2.29 -25.99
N GLY A 641 -4.47 -2.81 -24.95
CA GLY A 641 -5.23 -4.05 -24.97
C GLY A 641 -4.39 -5.33 -24.80
N GLN A 642 -3.06 -5.25 -24.80
CA GLN A 642 -2.20 -6.40 -24.52
C GLN A 642 -1.89 -6.51 -23.02
N VAL A 643 -1.83 -7.75 -22.54
CA VAL A 643 -1.43 -8.07 -21.18
C VAL A 643 0.08 -7.97 -21.04
N ASN A 644 0.53 -7.27 -20.01
CA ASN A 644 1.93 -7.19 -19.63
C ASN A 644 2.15 -7.86 -18.28
N ASP A 645 3.24 -8.64 -18.18
CA ASP A 645 3.68 -9.28 -16.95
C ASP A 645 4.55 -8.30 -16.15
N TRP A 646 4.04 -7.80 -15.04
CA TRP A 646 4.78 -6.86 -14.20
C TRP A 646 5.91 -7.52 -13.42
N GLY A 647 5.66 -8.71 -12.88
CA GLY A 647 6.67 -9.47 -12.17
C GLY A 647 6.08 -10.36 -11.07
N ASN A 648 6.77 -11.43 -10.76
CA ASN A 648 6.34 -12.39 -9.76
C ASN A 648 6.40 -11.77 -8.35
N GLY A 649 5.24 -11.53 -7.76
CA GLY A 649 5.11 -10.99 -6.42
C GLY A 649 5.14 -9.46 -6.31
N ASP A 650 5.10 -8.70 -7.42
CA ASP A 650 4.95 -7.25 -7.35
C ASP A 650 3.61 -6.90 -6.70
N GLY A 651 3.65 -6.03 -5.69
CA GLY A 651 2.49 -5.67 -4.89
C GLY A 651 1.95 -6.78 -3.97
N ARG A 652 2.63 -7.93 -3.83
CA ARG A 652 2.16 -9.13 -3.13
C ARG A 652 3.17 -9.61 -2.09
N PHE A 653 3.35 -8.86 -1.02
CA PHE A 653 4.22 -9.23 0.09
C PHE A 653 3.55 -10.17 1.10
N LEU A 654 2.24 -10.07 1.21
CA LEU A 654 1.41 -10.87 2.08
C LEU A 654 0.56 -11.84 1.27
N TYR A 655 0.26 -13.00 1.85
CA TYR A 655 -0.64 -13.98 1.27
C TYR A 655 -1.94 -14.05 2.06
N PRO A 656 -3.10 -14.26 1.42
CA PRO A 656 -4.33 -14.52 2.13
C PRO A 656 -4.29 -15.91 2.78
N PRO A 657 -4.94 -16.15 3.91
CA PRO A 657 -5.04 -17.48 4.52
C PRO A 657 -5.83 -18.47 3.64
N ASN A 658 -6.77 -17.98 2.83
CA ASN A 658 -7.52 -18.76 1.85
C ASN A 658 -6.58 -19.21 0.70
N ARG A 659 -6.37 -20.50 0.56
CA ARG A 659 -5.48 -21.07 -0.46
C ARG A 659 -6.17 -21.35 -1.80
N GLU A 660 -7.50 -21.35 -1.82
CA GLU A 660 -8.33 -21.54 -3.01
C GLU A 660 -9.38 -20.44 -3.13
N PRO A 661 -8.97 -19.16 -3.26
CA PRO A 661 -9.90 -18.04 -3.36
C PRO A 661 -10.85 -18.25 -4.54
N GLY A 662 -12.11 -17.88 -4.35
CA GLY A 662 -13.17 -18.13 -5.33
C GLY A 662 -13.84 -19.50 -5.21
N LYS A 663 -13.14 -20.52 -4.76
CA LYS A 663 -13.69 -21.87 -4.54
C LYS A 663 -14.04 -22.12 -3.07
N ASP A 664 -13.07 -21.91 -2.20
CA ASP A 664 -13.26 -22.02 -0.75
C ASP A 664 -14.03 -20.80 -0.24
N LYS A 665 -15.20 -21.07 0.35
CA LYS A 665 -16.09 -20.06 0.93
C LYS A 665 -16.00 -20.00 2.46
N THR A 666 -15.03 -20.67 3.05
CA THR A 666 -14.75 -20.60 4.47
C THR A 666 -14.40 -19.14 4.83
N LYS A 667 -15.00 -18.65 5.89
CA LYS A 667 -14.69 -17.32 6.44
C LYS A 667 -13.41 -17.40 7.26
N TYR A 668 -12.43 -16.55 6.93
CA TYR A 668 -11.14 -16.50 7.60
C TYR A 668 -11.04 -15.25 8.48
N LEU A 669 -11.17 -15.42 9.79
CA LEU A 669 -11.02 -14.34 10.79
C LEU A 669 -9.59 -14.31 11.37
N THR A 670 -8.59 -14.50 10.53
CA THR A 670 -7.17 -14.55 10.90
C THR A 670 -6.38 -13.49 10.13
N GLY A 671 -5.16 -13.18 10.59
CA GLY A 671 -4.26 -12.26 9.91
C GLY A 671 -3.67 -12.83 8.62
N PRO A 672 -2.77 -12.07 7.98
CA PRO A 672 -2.08 -12.48 6.75
C PRO A 672 -1.10 -13.62 7.00
N ILE A 673 -0.73 -14.30 5.92
CA ILE A 673 0.44 -15.17 5.88
C ILE A 673 1.63 -14.33 5.36
N ASN A 674 2.72 -14.29 6.11
CA ASN A 674 3.93 -13.58 5.73
C ASN A 674 4.63 -14.21 4.52
N SER A 675 5.57 -13.48 3.92
CA SER A 675 6.51 -14.00 2.95
C SER A 675 7.95 -13.78 3.39
N ILE A 676 8.90 -14.54 2.81
CA ILE A 676 10.33 -14.30 3.00
C ILE A 676 10.69 -12.85 2.66
N ARG A 677 10.07 -12.28 1.62
CA ARG A 677 10.28 -10.88 1.22
C ARG A 677 9.81 -9.88 2.28
N TRP A 678 8.69 -10.16 2.92
CA TRP A 678 8.15 -9.32 4.02
C TRP A 678 9.06 -9.34 5.24
N GLU A 679 9.56 -10.52 5.60
CA GLU A 679 10.53 -10.68 6.67
C GLU A 679 11.86 -9.95 6.35
N MET A 680 12.37 -10.07 5.11
CA MET A 680 13.62 -9.41 4.70
C MET A 680 13.49 -7.88 4.63
N LEU A 681 12.30 -7.36 4.40
CA LEU A 681 12.04 -5.93 4.50
C LEU A 681 12.17 -5.45 5.95
N ARG A 682 11.60 -6.17 6.92
CA ARG A 682 11.77 -5.88 8.35
C ARG A 682 13.25 -5.89 8.74
N GLU A 683 13.97 -6.93 8.36
CA GLU A 683 15.40 -7.05 8.62
C GLU A 683 16.20 -5.84 8.06
N GLY A 684 15.84 -5.37 6.86
CA GLY A 684 16.46 -4.19 6.28
C GLY A 684 16.17 -2.92 7.07
N ILE A 685 14.94 -2.74 7.55
CA ILE A 685 14.55 -1.60 8.39
C ILE A 685 15.29 -1.66 9.73
N GLU A 686 15.39 -2.84 10.34
CA GLU A 686 16.13 -3.04 11.59
C GLU A 686 17.63 -2.74 11.39
N ASP A 687 18.25 -3.18 10.29
CA ASP A 687 19.62 -2.81 9.93
C ASP A 687 19.80 -1.28 9.77
N TYR A 688 18.84 -0.59 9.18
CA TYR A 688 18.87 0.87 9.05
C TYR A 688 18.92 1.54 10.44
N GLU A 689 18.19 1.00 11.42
CA GLU A 689 18.21 1.51 12.79
C GLU A 689 19.57 1.31 13.47
N TYR A 690 20.32 0.24 13.17
CA TYR A 690 21.68 0.08 13.67
C TYR A 690 22.58 1.24 13.24
N PHE A 691 22.48 1.70 11.99
CA PHE A 691 23.25 2.86 11.53
C PHE A 691 22.82 4.15 12.22
N LYS A 692 21.51 4.34 12.46
CA LYS A 692 20.99 5.49 13.19
C LYS A 692 21.44 5.49 14.64
N LEU A 693 21.45 4.36 15.29
CA LEU A 693 21.97 4.20 16.64
C LEU A 693 23.48 4.43 16.71
N LEU A 694 24.24 4.01 15.68
CA LEU A 694 25.67 4.31 15.62
C LEU A 694 25.93 5.80 15.43
N GLU A 695 25.17 6.51 14.60
CA GLU A 695 25.23 7.98 14.48
C GLU A 695 25.01 8.66 15.84
N LYS A 696 23.97 8.20 16.57
CA LYS A 696 23.64 8.71 17.90
C LYS A 696 24.79 8.46 18.89
N ALA A 697 25.30 7.22 18.94
CA ALA A 697 26.41 6.86 19.83
C ALA A 697 27.68 7.66 19.54
N ILE A 698 27.99 7.94 18.28
CA ILE A 698 29.10 8.80 17.84
C ILE A 698 28.90 10.24 18.37
N ALA A 699 27.69 10.78 18.24
CA ALA A 699 27.37 12.13 18.69
C ALA A 699 27.47 12.24 20.23
N GLU A 700 26.94 11.28 20.96
CA GLU A 700 26.98 11.22 22.44
C GLU A 700 28.39 10.99 22.99
N ALA A 701 29.23 10.19 22.33
CA ALA A 701 30.61 9.98 22.71
C ALA A 701 31.46 11.26 22.56
N GLY A 702 31.15 12.10 21.57
CA GLY A 702 31.82 13.38 21.33
C GLY A 702 33.35 13.27 21.30
N THR A 703 34.06 13.96 22.22
CA THR A 703 35.51 13.92 22.34
C THR A 703 36.03 12.89 23.35
N ARG A 704 35.16 12.14 24.05
CA ARG A 704 35.55 11.20 25.11
C ARG A 704 36.40 10.02 24.62
N ALA A 705 36.14 9.54 23.38
CA ALA A 705 36.80 8.37 22.82
C ALA A 705 37.21 8.61 21.33
N PRO A 706 38.16 9.55 21.05
CA PRO A 706 38.39 10.05 19.69
C PRO A 706 38.82 8.98 18.68
N ARG A 707 39.50 7.93 19.12
CA ARG A 707 39.88 6.79 18.26
C ARG A 707 38.66 5.94 17.94
N ALA A 708 37.86 5.56 18.94
CA ALA A 708 36.66 4.75 18.75
C ALA A 708 35.61 5.50 17.90
N VAL A 709 35.43 6.80 18.15
CA VAL A 709 34.57 7.68 17.32
C VAL A 709 35.02 7.71 15.87
N ARG A 710 36.31 7.83 15.60
CA ARG A 710 36.83 7.85 14.22
C ARG A 710 36.62 6.49 13.51
N GLU A 711 36.88 5.38 14.22
CA GLU A 711 36.65 4.02 13.70
C GLU A 711 35.16 3.76 13.43
N ALA A 712 34.27 4.15 14.35
CA ALA A 712 32.84 4.04 14.20
C ALA A 712 32.29 4.90 13.05
N ARG A 713 32.79 6.12 12.91
CA ARG A 713 32.41 7.02 11.80
C ARG A 713 32.77 6.44 10.44
N ALA A 714 33.93 5.77 10.33
CA ALA A 714 34.32 5.09 9.11
C ALA A 714 33.42 3.90 8.75
N MET A 715 32.67 3.32 9.73
CA MET A 715 31.70 2.27 9.45
C MET A 715 30.40 2.79 8.83
N LEU A 716 30.07 4.08 8.97
CA LEU A 716 28.91 4.68 8.31
C LEU A 716 29.17 4.91 6.81
N ASP A 717 30.44 4.87 6.37
CA ASP A 717 30.81 4.87 4.97
C ASP A 717 30.93 3.43 4.47
N LEU A 718 29.76 2.84 4.14
CA LEU A 718 29.62 1.41 3.83
C LEU A 718 30.57 0.96 2.71
N PRO A 719 31.31 -0.16 2.89
CA PRO A 719 32.39 -0.53 1.98
C PRO A 719 31.87 -1.08 0.65
N ALA A 720 32.68 -0.93 -0.39
CA ALA A 720 32.41 -1.44 -1.72
C ALA A 720 32.27 -2.97 -1.81
N SER A 721 32.75 -3.72 -0.79
CA SER A 721 32.49 -5.17 -0.68
C SER A 721 31.04 -5.53 -0.41
N LEU A 722 30.24 -4.57 0.13
CA LEU A 722 28.81 -4.75 0.32
C LEU A 722 28.05 -4.27 -0.92
N PHE A 723 28.35 -3.08 -1.39
CA PHE A 723 27.83 -2.57 -2.67
C PHE A 723 28.67 -1.42 -3.20
N LYS A 724 28.76 -1.33 -4.54
CA LYS A 724 29.33 -0.18 -5.24
C LYS A 724 28.26 0.67 -5.88
N SER A 725 27.16 0.03 -6.29
CA SER A 725 26.00 0.66 -6.91
C SER A 725 24.74 -0.17 -6.67
N GLY A 726 23.59 0.31 -7.14
CA GLY A 726 22.35 -0.48 -7.11
C GLY A 726 22.37 -1.73 -8.00
N GLU A 727 23.38 -1.89 -8.86
CA GLU A 727 23.57 -3.05 -9.74
C GLU A 727 24.67 -4.00 -9.24
N ASP A 728 25.69 -3.44 -8.59
CA ASP A 728 26.87 -4.18 -8.10
C ASP A 728 26.87 -4.20 -6.57
N TYR A 729 26.34 -5.27 -6.01
CA TYR A 729 26.20 -5.50 -4.56
C TYR A 729 26.30 -6.98 -4.21
N THR A 730 26.65 -7.27 -2.95
CA THR A 730 26.76 -8.63 -2.46
C THR A 730 25.42 -9.34 -2.45
N LYS A 731 25.44 -10.63 -2.82
CA LYS A 731 24.31 -11.55 -2.64
C LYS A 731 24.52 -12.47 -1.42
N ASP A 732 25.68 -12.41 -0.76
CA ASP A 732 26.01 -13.19 0.42
C ASP A 732 25.44 -12.52 1.68
N PRO A 733 24.41 -13.10 2.33
CA PRO A 733 23.81 -12.55 3.54
C PRO A 733 24.79 -12.52 4.73
N ASN A 734 25.79 -13.42 4.76
CA ASN A 734 26.75 -13.46 5.86
C ASN A 734 27.62 -12.20 5.91
N LEU A 735 27.96 -11.61 4.77
CA LEU A 735 28.70 -10.34 4.75
C LEU A 735 27.91 -9.19 5.39
N LEU A 736 26.59 -9.16 5.18
CA LEU A 736 25.72 -8.16 5.84
C LEU A 736 25.65 -8.42 7.34
N LEU A 737 25.40 -9.66 7.76
CA LEU A 737 25.31 -10.04 9.17
C LEU A 737 26.61 -9.77 9.94
N ASP A 738 27.76 -10.06 9.35
CA ASP A 738 29.05 -9.78 9.97
C ASP A 738 29.33 -8.28 10.06
N TYR A 739 28.94 -7.51 9.05
CA TYR A 739 29.08 -6.06 9.12
C TYR A 739 28.15 -5.45 10.17
N ARG A 740 26.88 -5.87 10.23
CA ARG A 740 25.92 -5.47 11.28
C ARG A 740 26.49 -5.77 12.67
N ALA A 741 27.07 -6.95 12.88
CA ALA A 741 27.68 -7.30 14.15
C ALA A 741 28.85 -6.37 14.55
N ARG A 742 29.65 -5.92 13.58
CA ARG A 742 30.72 -4.93 13.83
C ARG A 742 30.14 -3.56 14.19
N VAL A 743 29.05 -3.15 13.55
CA VAL A 743 28.32 -1.92 13.88
C VAL A 743 27.77 -2.01 15.30
N ALA A 744 27.15 -3.11 15.67
CA ALA A 744 26.64 -3.36 17.02
C ALA A 744 27.73 -3.27 18.10
N ALA A 745 28.86 -3.95 17.89
CA ALA A 745 29.99 -3.89 18.79
C ALA A 745 30.59 -2.45 18.92
N ALA A 746 30.50 -1.63 17.86
CA ALA A 746 30.91 -0.24 17.93
C ALA A 746 29.94 0.61 18.75
N ILE A 747 28.62 0.36 18.64
CA ILE A 747 27.57 1.02 19.46
C ILE A 747 27.86 0.76 20.95
N GLU A 748 28.01 -0.51 21.35
CA GLU A 748 28.28 -0.90 22.75
C GLU A 748 29.59 -0.27 23.26
N ARG A 749 30.66 -0.32 22.46
CA ARG A 749 31.95 0.27 22.84
C ARG A 749 31.86 1.78 23.07
N LEU A 750 31.05 2.50 22.33
CA LEU A 750 30.85 3.94 22.50
C LEU A 750 29.91 4.28 23.67
N ALA A 751 28.97 3.40 23.99
CA ALA A 751 28.03 3.56 25.10
C ALA A 751 28.67 3.20 26.45
N ALA A 752 29.70 2.36 26.50
CA ALA A 752 30.36 1.92 27.73
C ALA A 752 30.90 3.13 28.51
N PRO A 753 30.55 3.27 29.81
CA PRO A 753 31.20 4.23 30.69
C PRO A 753 32.71 3.89 30.83
N LYS A 754 33.56 4.91 30.93
CA LYS A 754 35.00 4.71 31.24
C LYS A 754 35.18 4.24 32.66
#